data_22daaeeb16d29619a761ed2c93518cbe
#
_entry.id   22daaeeb16d29619a761ed2c93518cbe
#
_cell.length_a   1.000
_cell.length_b   1.000
_cell.length_c   1.000
_cell.angle_alpha   90.00
_cell.angle_beta   90.00
_cell.angle_gamma   90.00
#
_symmetry.space_group_name_H-M   'P 1'
#
loop_
_entity.id
_entity.type
_entity.pdbx_description
1 polymer ?
#
loop_
_entity_poly.entity_id
_entity_poly.type
_entity_poly.pdbx_seq_one_letter_code
_entity_poly.pdbx_strand_id
1 'polypeptide(L)'
;MLSDLRYALRMLVKSPAFTAVAVITLALGIGANTAIFSVVEGTLLRPLPFPHAERLVVIYETLVENDARAAANALSDRTLTRFREFGRDIFEDVAGATYRIVAVGLNDGSPLQAARATGVTSNFFDVVGLPPAKGRNFSSEEARAGASAVVIVSDDFWRNTLNRRDDVLGRTLVVDGTPRTIIGVMPKAFRYPIRAQMWLPLVLEPNNPTTRNNHYLYGVARLRPGVTAAKAEGAVKRMCAASNRDDPDPANARAAYMLPLRESFVMDLRPKLLVIVAAAVCALLIAATNFAGLLLARVVEREGELALRAALGASRRRLVRQQLVQALLLAVIGTAFGLLIASWITPMLFALSPEASDFGGGVMREFDSAPRLDLPVFAFAAGVMALVGLGFGLLPAMRASRTDLRAAISATARGATLDRGARRLLASFVVIELAIAAALLTASVTATQYFRKLIEEPWGFETKDRLGFNVAVPDGFFPTAMAKQAALENSLAQLRTVPGVESATVVSPSPMGASWSLMEFNAEGAPAPEPSGVYTAYARVPVPGYFAAMGQPLLQGRDFRESDTADAPLVCIVSQSIAKRFWPNESPIGKRIKWGRLDAERPWSTVVGVVGDSKAIGDPGDGEVPGMIARPLSQMLAQATAPLFNITFVLHTNGRAITEATIRSALARANPNLAARNFWSMDDAAAQSHATERFIFVLVSAFAFLGLVLAAIGLYGLLALQVARRQREFGIRSALGATARQIIELVAWQCAALLSLGFTAGALATYGMVRLVRNQWAEMPAPNFIAWICAAIVLGVAMMIASWLPARRAARVDPVVALRAE
;
A
#
# COMPACT_ATOMS: atom_id res chain seq x y z
N MET A 1 -16.84 23.01 -40.11
CA MET A 1 -16.50 21.95 -39.17
C MET A 1 -16.75 20.54 -39.73
N LEU A 2 -17.94 20.23 -40.28
CA LEU A 2 -18.22 18.91 -40.88
C LEU A 2 -17.31 18.55 -42.04
N SER A 3 -16.94 19.52 -42.91
CA SER A 3 -15.96 19.33 -43.98
C SER A 3 -14.56 19.00 -43.49
N ASP A 4 -14.13 19.64 -42.37
CA ASP A 4 -12.80 19.38 -41.78
C ASP A 4 -12.75 17.99 -41.13
N LEU A 5 -13.87 17.56 -40.50
CA LEU A 5 -13.99 16.22 -39.92
C LEU A 5 -13.96 15.12 -40.98
N ARG A 6 -14.73 15.29 -42.10
CA ARG A 6 -14.69 14.32 -43.23
C ARG A 6 -13.30 14.26 -43.85
N TYR A 7 -12.61 15.39 -43.96
CA TYR A 7 -11.26 15.44 -44.46
C TYR A 7 -10.29 14.69 -43.52
N ALA A 8 -10.36 14.96 -42.21
CA ALA A 8 -9.54 14.27 -41.22
C ALA A 8 -9.74 12.74 -41.27
N LEU A 9 -10.98 12.25 -41.29
CA LEU A 9 -11.30 10.83 -41.40
C LEU A 9 -10.71 10.20 -42.67
N ARG A 10 -10.88 10.82 -43.84
CA ARG A 10 -10.31 10.31 -45.10
C ARG A 10 -8.78 10.23 -45.03
N MET A 11 -8.15 11.18 -44.34
CA MET A 11 -6.71 11.22 -44.21
C MET A 11 -6.19 10.12 -43.27
N LEU A 12 -6.90 9.82 -42.20
CA LEU A 12 -6.56 8.74 -41.28
C LEU A 12 -6.66 7.37 -41.95
N VAL A 13 -7.71 7.16 -42.76
CA VAL A 13 -7.87 5.91 -43.54
C VAL A 13 -6.80 5.75 -44.62
N LYS A 14 -6.36 6.85 -45.26
CA LYS A 14 -5.27 6.80 -46.26
C LYS A 14 -3.88 6.52 -45.67
N SER A 15 -3.68 6.63 -44.38
CA SER A 15 -2.41 6.36 -43.71
C SER A 15 -2.59 5.42 -42.49
N PRO A 16 -2.90 4.14 -42.71
CA PRO A 16 -3.31 3.22 -41.64
C PRO A 16 -2.17 2.96 -40.65
N ALA A 17 -0.93 2.84 -41.07
CA ALA A 17 0.21 2.61 -40.20
C ALA A 17 0.44 3.79 -39.23
N PHE A 18 0.40 5.03 -39.73
CA PHE A 18 0.47 6.23 -38.88
C PHE A 18 -0.68 6.29 -37.88
N THR A 19 -1.89 6.06 -38.36
CA THR A 19 -3.10 6.09 -37.52
C THR A 19 -3.03 5.03 -36.41
N ALA A 20 -2.62 3.80 -36.76
CA ALA A 20 -2.48 2.71 -35.80
C ALA A 20 -1.44 3.04 -34.72
N VAL A 21 -0.24 3.50 -35.10
CA VAL A 21 0.80 3.86 -34.12
C VAL A 21 0.33 5.00 -33.22
N ALA A 22 -0.28 6.05 -33.77
CA ALA A 22 -0.78 7.18 -33.00
C ALA A 22 -1.88 6.75 -32.02
N VAL A 23 -2.85 5.93 -32.48
CA VAL A 23 -3.94 5.42 -31.66
C VAL A 23 -3.42 4.48 -30.56
N ILE A 24 -2.53 3.55 -30.87
CA ILE A 24 -1.94 2.62 -29.88
C ILE A 24 -1.15 3.40 -28.82
N THR A 25 -0.33 4.37 -29.23
CA THR A 25 0.43 5.21 -28.30
C THR A 25 -0.49 5.94 -27.33
N LEU A 26 -1.54 6.58 -27.86
CA LEU A 26 -2.52 7.29 -27.02
C LEU A 26 -3.35 6.34 -26.15
N ALA A 27 -3.78 5.21 -26.70
CA ALA A 27 -4.57 4.22 -25.99
C ALA A 27 -3.80 3.64 -24.78
N LEU A 28 -2.53 3.31 -24.97
CA LEU A 28 -1.66 2.82 -23.89
C LEU A 28 -1.43 3.90 -22.83
N GLY A 29 -1.06 5.13 -23.24
CA GLY A 29 -0.81 6.22 -22.31
C GLY A 29 -2.04 6.65 -21.53
N ILE A 30 -3.17 6.88 -22.21
CA ILE A 30 -4.43 7.31 -21.57
C ILE A 30 -5.04 6.16 -20.78
N GLY A 31 -5.04 4.92 -21.32
CA GLY A 31 -5.62 3.76 -20.68
C GLY A 31 -4.94 3.40 -19.36
N ALA A 32 -3.62 3.35 -19.35
CA ALA A 32 -2.84 3.07 -18.13
C ALA A 32 -3.07 4.15 -17.06
N ASN A 33 -3.07 5.44 -17.46
CA ASN A 33 -3.35 6.54 -16.53
C ASN A 33 -4.79 6.52 -16.00
N THR A 34 -5.76 6.18 -16.84
CA THR A 34 -7.17 6.07 -16.44
C THR A 34 -7.37 4.92 -15.45
N ALA A 35 -6.72 3.78 -15.65
CA ALA A 35 -6.76 2.65 -14.72
C ALA A 35 -6.16 3.02 -13.35
N ILE A 36 -5.00 3.70 -13.32
CA ILE A 36 -4.39 4.17 -12.07
C ILE A 36 -5.26 5.24 -11.41
N PHE A 37 -5.81 6.18 -12.19
CA PHE A 37 -6.72 7.18 -11.63
C PHE A 37 -7.96 6.56 -10.99
N SER A 38 -8.52 5.49 -11.57
CA SER A 38 -9.64 4.75 -10.99
C SER A 38 -9.28 4.13 -9.62
N VAL A 39 -8.04 3.62 -9.46
CA VAL A 39 -7.54 3.13 -8.16
C VAL A 39 -7.37 4.28 -7.17
N VAL A 40 -6.76 5.38 -7.60
CA VAL A 40 -6.55 6.58 -6.77
C VAL A 40 -7.88 7.21 -6.35
N GLU A 41 -8.84 7.31 -7.29
CA GLU A 41 -10.19 7.80 -7.01
C GLU A 41 -10.87 6.95 -5.94
N GLY A 42 -10.90 5.63 -6.13
CA GLY A 42 -11.53 4.70 -5.19
C GLY A 42 -10.88 4.71 -3.80
N THR A 43 -9.57 4.96 -3.72
CA THR A 43 -8.81 4.88 -2.46
C THR A 43 -8.67 6.23 -1.77
N LEU A 44 -8.26 7.28 -2.53
CA LEU A 44 -7.90 8.58 -1.96
C LEU A 44 -9.00 9.63 -2.11
N LEU A 45 -9.88 9.57 -3.12
CA LEU A 45 -10.79 10.65 -3.45
C LEU A 45 -12.26 10.34 -3.12
N ARG A 46 -12.68 9.08 -3.27
CA ARG A 46 -14.07 8.67 -3.02
C ARG A 46 -14.47 8.92 -1.57
N PRO A 47 -15.61 9.60 -1.32
CA PRO A 47 -16.10 9.80 0.04
C PRO A 47 -16.30 8.47 0.78
N LEU A 48 -15.97 8.45 2.07
CA LEU A 48 -16.31 7.32 2.92
C LEU A 48 -17.83 7.14 2.97
N PRO A 49 -18.34 5.92 3.14
CA PRO A 49 -19.78 5.64 3.11
C PRO A 49 -20.49 6.04 4.42
N PHE A 50 -20.08 7.15 5.01
CA PHE A 50 -20.66 7.68 6.25
C PHE A 50 -21.28 9.06 6.03
N PRO A 51 -22.43 9.37 6.64
CA PRO A 51 -22.99 10.71 6.59
C PRO A 51 -22.01 11.71 7.21
N HIS A 52 -21.76 12.82 6.48
CA HIS A 52 -20.83 13.86 6.92
C HIS A 52 -19.46 13.31 7.34
N ALA A 53 -18.88 12.40 6.52
CA ALA A 53 -17.61 11.73 6.78
C ALA A 53 -16.45 12.70 6.99
N GLU A 54 -16.51 13.90 6.43
CA GLU A 54 -15.52 14.98 6.63
C GLU A 54 -15.43 15.47 8.07
N ARG A 55 -16.46 15.20 8.88
CA ARG A 55 -16.51 15.54 10.31
C ARG A 55 -16.06 14.41 11.22
N LEU A 56 -15.80 13.23 10.67
CA LEU A 56 -15.28 12.09 11.43
C LEU A 56 -13.78 12.17 11.56
N VAL A 57 -13.29 12.07 12.78
CA VAL A 57 -11.86 12.04 13.12
C VAL A 57 -11.53 10.83 13.99
N VAL A 58 -10.31 10.33 13.83
CA VAL A 58 -9.73 9.32 14.73
C VAL A 58 -8.79 10.02 15.69
N ILE A 59 -8.84 9.64 16.95
CA ILE A 59 -8.00 10.19 18.00
C ILE A 59 -6.98 9.12 18.42
N TYR A 60 -5.71 9.50 18.43
CA TYR A 60 -4.59 8.67 18.88
C TYR A 60 -3.93 9.31 20.09
N GLU A 61 -3.52 8.50 21.04
CA GLU A 61 -2.63 8.92 22.13
C GLU A 61 -1.16 8.73 21.75
N THR A 62 -0.29 9.57 22.31
CA THR A 62 1.17 9.46 22.21
C THR A 62 1.78 9.77 23.58
N LEU A 63 3.04 9.38 23.77
CA LEU A 63 3.86 9.90 24.87
C LEU A 63 4.15 11.39 24.65
N VAL A 64 4.19 12.17 25.73
CA VAL A 64 4.16 13.66 25.70
C VAL A 64 5.23 14.31 24.83
N GLU A 65 6.36 13.67 24.60
CA GLU A 65 7.51 14.28 23.92
C GLU A 65 7.89 13.65 22.58
N ASN A 66 7.21 12.61 22.16
CA ASN A 66 7.39 12.10 20.82
C ASN A 66 6.40 12.81 19.89
N ASP A 67 6.85 13.86 19.21
CA ASP A 67 6.19 14.40 18.01
C ASP A 67 6.14 13.35 16.88
N ALA A 68 6.67 12.18 17.14
CA ALA A 68 6.65 11.03 16.28
C ALA A 68 5.23 10.42 16.29
N ARG A 69 4.44 10.76 15.27
CA ARG A 69 3.21 10.02 14.86
C ARG A 69 3.46 8.51 14.73
N ALA A 70 4.70 8.09 14.75
CA ALA A 70 5.17 6.71 14.70
C ALA A 70 4.83 5.88 15.96
N ALA A 71 4.54 6.50 17.10
CA ALA A 71 4.16 5.82 18.35
C ALA A 71 2.68 6.06 18.69
N ALA A 72 1.80 5.98 17.68
CA ALA A 72 0.36 6.11 17.88
C ALA A 72 -0.17 4.94 18.72
N ASN A 73 -0.65 5.24 19.92
CA ASN A 73 -1.31 4.28 20.79
C ASN A 73 -2.84 4.43 20.73
N ALA A 74 -3.53 3.34 21.01
CA ALA A 74 -4.95 3.34 21.28
C ALA A 74 -5.27 4.22 22.50
N LEU A 75 -6.53 4.65 22.65
CA LEU A 75 -6.99 5.37 23.83
C LEU A 75 -7.21 4.43 25.00
N SER A 76 -7.10 4.96 26.20
CA SER A 76 -7.55 4.28 27.42
C SER A 76 -9.02 4.62 27.75
N ASP A 77 -9.66 3.84 28.60
CA ASP A 77 -11.01 4.10 29.11
C ASP A 77 -11.13 5.49 29.75
N ARG A 78 -10.10 5.85 30.49
CA ARG A 78 -10.01 7.15 31.17
C ARG A 78 -9.95 8.31 30.17
N THR A 79 -9.09 8.19 29.18
CA THR A 79 -8.92 9.25 28.16
C THR A 79 -10.16 9.40 27.30
N LEU A 80 -10.75 8.30 26.85
CA LEU A 80 -12.00 8.34 26.11
C LEU A 80 -13.10 9.07 26.89
N THR A 81 -13.28 8.71 28.18
CA THR A 81 -14.29 9.31 29.04
C THR A 81 -14.04 10.82 29.23
N ARG A 82 -12.79 11.22 29.42
CA ARG A 82 -12.42 12.66 29.54
C ARG A 82 -12.71 13.43 28.25
N PHE A 83 -12.41 12.88 27.08
CA PHE A 83 -12.76 13.55 25.81
C PHE A 83 -14.27 13.70 25.63
N ARG A 84 -15.08 12.77 26.12
CA ARG A 84 -16.56 12.88 26.13
C ARG A 84 -17.07 13.96 27.06
N GLU A 85 -16.45 14.11 28.22
CA GLU A 85 -16.85 15.08 29.25
C GLU A 85 -16.41 16.50 28.92
N PHE A 86 -15.15 16.70 28.60
CA PHE A 86 -14.53 18.02 28.40
C PHE A 86 -14.48 18.50 26.95
N GLY A 87 -14.77 17.61 25.98
CA GLY A 87 -14.72 17.95 24.55
C GLY A 87 -16.07 18.36 23.95
N ARG A 88 -17.09 18.63 24.74
CA ARG A 88 -18.46 18.90 24.26
C ARG A 88 -18.63 20.12 23.36
N ASP A 89 -17.74 21.08 23.41
CA ASP A 89 -17.69 22.26 22.53
C ASP A 89 -17.05 21.96 21.18
N ILE A 90 -16.31 20.87 21.07
CA ILE A 90 -15.57 20.48 19.87
C ILE A 90 -16.24 19.28 19.20
N PHE A 91 -16.63 18.28 20.00
CA PHE A 91 -17.24 17.05 19.52
C PHE A 91 -18.76 17.06 19.72
N GLU A 92 -19.48 16.51 18.76
CA GLU A 92 -20.87 16.09 19.02
C GLU A 92 -20.86 14.94 20.02
N ASP A 93 -20.00 13.93 19.76
CA ASP A 93 -19.73 12.87 20.71
C ASP A 93 -18.41 12.14 20.29
N VAL A 94 -17.87 11.31 21.23
CA VAL A 94 -16.68 10.50 21.06
C VAL A 94 -17.05 9.05 21.38
N ALA A 95 -16.65 8.11 20.54
CA ALA A 95 -16.88 6.68 20.70
C ALA A 95 -15.56 5.90 20.69
N GLY A 96 -15.57 4.75 21.32
CA GLY A 96 -14.46 3.81 21.33
C GLY A 96 -14.85 2.47 20.73
N ALA A 97 -13.89 1.82 20.11
CA ALA A 97 -14.00 0.48 19.56
C ALA A 97 -12.78 -0.36 19.93
N THR A 98 -12.97 -1.65 20.20
CA THR A 98 -11.86 -2.59 20.41
C THR A 98 -12.08 -3.85 19.61
N TYR A 99 -11.03 -4.39 19.02
CA TYR A 99 -11.07 -5.57 18.19
C TYR A 99 -10.78 -6.83 19.01
N ARG A 100 -11.54 -7.90 18.74
CA ARG A 100 -11.28 -9.22 19.34
C ARG A 100 -11.79 -10.35 18.45
N ILE A 101 -11.18 -11.52 18.59
CA ILE A 101 -11.68 -12.76 18.02
C ILE A 101 -12.56 -13.45 19.07
N VAL A 102 -13.75 -13.87 18.67
CA VAL A 102 -14.71 -14.53 19.56
C VAL A 102 -15.07 -15.90 19.03
N ALA A 103 -15.41 -16.81 19.93
CA ALA A 103 -16.00 -18.09 19.61
C ALA A 103 -17.53 -17.94 19.51
N VAL A 104 -18.12 -18.38 18.39
CA VAL A 104 -19.55 -18.26 18.12
C VAL A 104 -20.19 -19.63 17.94
N GLY A 105 -21.23 -19.92 18.71
CA GLY A 105 -22.09 -21.10 18.58
C GLY A 105 -23.46 -20.68 18.07
N LEU A 106 -24.00 -21.46 17.14
CA LEU A 106 -25.33 -21.20 16.54
C LEU A 106 -26.49 -21.84 17.32
N ASN A 107 -26.24 -22.51 18.42
CA ASN A 107 -27.26 -23.27 19.21
C ASN A 107 -27.97 -24.41 18.45
N ASP A 108 -27.35 -24.90 17.40
CA ASP A 108 -27.86 -25.98 16.52
C ASP A 108 -27.02 -27.26 16.59
N GLY A 109 -26.10 -27.32 17.59
CA GLY A 109 -25.15 -28.44 17.75
C GLY A 109 -23.96 -28.39 16.82
N SER A 110 -23.83 -27.36 16.00
CA SER A 110 -22.65 -27.17 15.16
C SER A 110 -21.42 -26.78 16.00
N PRO A 111 -20.20 -27.14 15.57
CA PRO A 111 -18.96 -26.72 16.23
C PRO A 111 -18.86 -25.21 16.33
N LEU A 112 -18.20 -24.71 17.40
CA LEU A 112 -17.91 -23.30 17.54
C LEU A 112 -17.10 -22.78 16.36
N GLN A 113 -17.51 -21.62 15.85
CA GLN A 113 -16.81 -20.90 14.80
C GLN A 113 -16.14 -19.66 15.41
N ALA A 114 -14.93 -19.38 15.00
CA ALA A 114 -14.32 -18.12 15.40
C ALA A 114 -14.73 -16.99 14.45
N ALA A 115 -15.17 -15.87 15.00
CA ALA A 115 -15.61 -14.67 14.26
C ALA A 115 -14.85 -13.44 14.71
N ARG A 116 -14.76 -12.43 13.82
CA ARG A 116 -14.26 -11.09 14.17
C ARG A 116 -15.36 -10.31 14.86
N ALA A 117 -15.15 -9.96 16.11
CA ALA A 117 -16.04 -9.08 16.85
C ALA A 117 -15.35 -7.76 17.19
N THR A 118 -16.14 -6.71 17.28
CA THR A 118 -15.70 -5.41 17.77
C THR A 118 -16.54 -5.05 18.99
N GLY A 119 -15.88 -4.84 20.13
CA GLY A 119 -16.52 -4.20 21.28
C GLY A 119 -16.65 -2.71 20.98
N VAL A 120 -17.84 -2.13 21.11
CA VAL A 120 -18.08 -0.71 20.81
C VAL A 120 -18.84 -0.03 21.96
N THR A 121 -18.53 1.22 22.21
CA THR A 121 -19.35 2.05 23.12
C THR A 121 -20.78 2.17 22.57
N SER A 122 -21.77 2.32 23.45
CA SER A 122 -23.21 2.35 23.07
C SER A 122 -23.54 3.41 22.01
N ASN A 123 -22.83 4.54 21.99
CA ASN A 123 -23.00 5.65 21.08
C ASN A 123 -22.22 5.51 19.75
N PHE A 124 -21.52 4.40 19.54
CA PHE A 124 -20.62 4.22 18.40
C PHE A 124 -21.31 4.43 17.04
N PHE A 125 -22.47 3.79 16.83
CA PHE A 125 -23.19 3.90 15.56
C PHE A 125 -23.79 5.29 15.34
N ASP A 126 -24.13 6.00 16.41
CA ASP A 126 -24.62 7.38 16.35
C ASP A 126 -23.49 8.34 15.96
N VAL A 127 -22.29 8.16 16.56
CA VAL A 127 -21.07 8.91 16.18
C VAL A 127 -20.71 8.68 14.72
N VAL A 128 -20.74 7.43 14.25
CA VAL A 128 -20.44 7.10 12.84
C VAL A 128 -21.60 7.54 11.92
N GLY A 129 -22.84 7.66 12.44
CA GLY A 129 -24.00 8.12 11.72
C GLY A 129 -24.69 7.05 10.87
N LEU A 130 -24.47 5.77 11.14
CA LEU A 130 -25.09 4.65 10.43
C LEU A 130 -25.76 3.69 11.42
N PRO A 131 -27.09 3.75 11.54
CA PRO A 131 -27.84 2.79 12.36
C PRO A 131 -27.94 1.42 11.67
N PRO A 132 -28.28 0.36 12.42
CA PRO A 132 -28.63 -0.95 11.86
C PRO A 132 -29.73 -0.84 10.79
N ALA A 133 -29.60 -1.62 9.73
CA ALA A 133 -30.61 -1.72 8.66
C ALA A 133 -31.87 -2.46 9.13
N LYS A 134 -31.72 -3.37 10.10
CA LYS A 134 -32.80 -4.07 10.78
C LYS A 134 -32.54 -4.01 12.29
N GLY A 135 -33.60 -3.80 13.09
CA GLY A 135 -33.48 -3.74 14.54
C GLY A 135 -33.09 -2.35 15.06
N ARG A 136 -32.23 -2.31 16.10
CA ARG A 136 -31.87 -1.07 16.81
C ARG A 136 -30.41 -1.03 17.24
N ASN A 137 -29.94 0.16 17.64
CA ASN A 137 -28.63 0.40 18.27
C ASN A 137 -28.59 -0.16 19.69
N PHE A 138 -27.39 -0.24 20.27
CA PHE A 138 -27.18 -0.48 21.68
C PHE A 138 -27.73 0.68 22.53
N SER A 139 -28.33 0.32 23.67
CA SER A 139 -28.68 1.30 24.70
C SER A 139 -27.53 1.55 25.66
N SER A 140 -27.53 2.67 26.37
CA SER A 140 -26.54 2.97 27.40
C SER A 140 -26.61 2.00 28.58
N GLU A 141 -27.79 1.37 28.83
CA GLU A 141 -27.96 0.35 29.85
C GLU A 141 -27.27 -0.95 29.49
N GLU A 142 -27.30 -1.35 28.21
CA GLU A 142 -26.63 -2.55 27.68
C GLU A 142 -25.10 -2.46 27.72
N ALA A 143 -24.53 -1.26 27.85
CA ALA A 143 -23.10 -1.03 28.03
C ALA A 143 -22.67 -0.99 29.53
N ARG A 144 -23.49 -1.46 30.45
CA ARG A 144 -23.16 -1.59 31.89
C ARG A 144 -22.80 -3.02 32.25
N ALA A 145 -21.96 -3.17 33.26
CA ALA A 145 -21.63 -4.49 33.78
C ALA A 145 -22.90 -5.17 34.31
N GLY A 146 -23.10 -6.45 33.94
CA GLY A 146 -24.27 -7.24 34.35
C GLY A 146 -25.55 -6.97 33.54
N ALA A 147 -25.51 -6.16 32.51
CA ALA A 147 -26.63 -5.92 31.59
C ALA A 147 -26.96 -7.12 30.71
N SER A 148 -28.16 -7.08 30.09
CA SER A 148 -28.58 -8.09 29.12
C SER A 148 -27.57 -8.22 27.98
N ALA A 149 -27.11 -9.42 27.74
CA ALA A 149 -26.13 -9.70 26.73
C ALA A 149 -26.76 -9.65 25.31
N VAL A 150 -26.36 -8.67 24.52
CA VAL A 150 -26.88 -8.42 23.17
C VAL A 150 -25.76 -8.39 22.13
N VAL A 151 -26.11 -8.53 20.83
CA VAL A 151 -25.18 -8.49 19.71
C VAL A 151 -25.85 -7.87 18.49
N ILE A 152 -25.07 -7.09 17.72
CA ILE A 152 -25.44 -6.62 16.38
C ILE A 152 -24.53 -7.36 15.40
N VAL A 153 -25.08 -7.89 14.31
CA VAL A 153 -24.35 -8.67 13.32
C VAL A 153 -24.21 -7.93 11.98
N SER A 154 -23.19 -8.27 11.22
CA SER A 154 -23.01 -7.75 9.85
C SER A 154 -23.98 -8.40 8.88
N ASP A 155 -24.27 -7.73 7.74
CA ASP A 155 -25.06 -8.29 6.66
C ASP A 155 -24.42 -9.58 6.10
N ASP A 156 -23.08 -9.61 5.98
CA ASP A 156 -22.35 -10.79 5.51
C ASP A 156 -22.52 -11.98 6.47
N PHE A 157 -22.43 -11.75 7.79
CA PHE A 157 -22.65 -12.82 8.79
C PHE A 157 -24.11 -13.31 8.78
N TRP A 158 -25.08 -12.39 8.68
CA TRP A 158 -26.48 -12.72 8.57
C TRP A 158 -26.81 -13.56 7.32
N ARG A 159 -26.21 -13.21 6.15
CA ARG A 159 -26.45 -13.95 4.90
C ARG A 159 -25.76 -15.30 4.85
N ASN A 160 -24.49 -15.33 5.22
CA ASN A 160 -23.63 -16.49 4.97
C ASN A 160 -23.63 -17.49 6.13
N THR A 161 -23.74 -17.00 7.37
CA THR A 161 -23.71 -17.88 8.56
C THR A 161 -25.12 -18.15 9.11
N LEU A 162 -26.00 -17.16 9.06
CA LEU A 162 -27.39 -17.30 9.56
C LEU A 162 -28.41 -17.56 8.44
N ASN A 163 -27.94 -17.89 7.21
CA ASN A 163 -28.76 -18.26 6.05
C ASN A 163 -29.84 -17.21 5.69
N ARG A 164 -29.56 -15.91 5.92
CA ARG A 164 -30.48 -14.80 5.61
C ARG A 164 -31.89 -14.94 6.19
N ARG A 165 -32.03 -15.53 7.34
CA ARG A 165 -33.33 -15.75 7.97
C ARG A 165 -34.02 -14.43 8.31
N ASP A 166 -35.29 -14.31 8.03
CA ASP A 166 -36.04 -13.07 8.28
C ASP A 166 -36.34 -12.87 9.79
N ASP A 167 -36.43 -13.97 10.54
CA ASP A 167 -36.65 -14.02 11.99
C ASP A 167 -35.32 -13.88 12.80
N VAL A 168 -34.31 -13.23 12.28
CA VAL A 168 -32.98 -13.12 12.91
C VAL A 168 -32.99 -12.32 14.21
N LEU A 169 -33.83 -11.28 14.30
CA LEU A 169 -33.95 -10.45 15.50
C LEU A 169 -34.61 -11.24 16.63
N GLY A 170 -34.06 -11.09 17.84
CA GLY A 170 -34.51 -11.85 19.02
C GLY A 170 -33.89 -13.24 19.13
N ARG A 171 -33.21 -13.77 18.12
CA ARG A 171 -32.49 -15.04 18.23
C ARG A 171 -31.25 -14.92 19.08
N THR A 172 -30.89 -16.03 19.71
CA THR A 172 -29.72 -16.13 20.58
C THR A 172 -28.55 -16.77 19.87
N LEU A 173 -27.39 -16.12 19.93
CA LEU A 173 -26.06 -16.66 19.59
C LEU A 173 -25.28 -16.88 20.88
N VAL A 174 -24.52 -17.94 20.98
CA VAL A 174 -23.53 -18.09 22.04
C VAL A 174 -22.24 -17.44 21.57
N VAL A 175 -21.85 -16.34 22.21
CA VAL A 175 -20.62 -15.63 21.87
C VAL A 175 -19.71 -15.66 23.08
N ASP A 176 -18.53 -16.26 22.95
CA ASP A 176 -17.56 -16.49 24.03
C ASP A 176 -18.20 -17.19 25.26
N GLY A 177 -19.07 -18.19 25.04
CA GLY A 177 -19.77 -18.90 26.09
C GLY A 177 -20.97 -18.16 26.68
N THR A 178 -21.22 -16.92 26.28
CA THR A 178 -22.33 -16.11 26.76
C THR A 178 -23.47 -16.10 25.74
N PRO A 179 -24.70 -16.51 26.10
CA PRO A 179 -25.86 -16.35 25.23
C PRO A 179 -26.17 -14.86 25.03
N ARG A 180 -26.23 -14.42 23.76
CA ARG A 180 -26.49 -13.03 23.36
C ARG A 180 -27.65 -12.96 22.38
N THR A 181 -28.56 -12.04 22.62
CA THR A 181 -29.70 -11.80 21.74
C THR A 181 -29.29 -10.89 20.57
N ILE A 182 -29.63 -11.30 19.35
CA ILE A 182 -29.42 -10.47 18.15
C ILE A 182 -30.44 -9.33 18.14
N ILE A 183 -30.00 -8.08 18.27
CA ILE A 183 -30.84 -6.88 18.29
C ILE A 183 -30.79 -6.06 17.02
N GLY A 184 -29.83 -6.33 16.13
CA GLY A 184 -29.68 -5.57 14.90
C GLY A 184 -28.84 -6.28 13.84
N VAL A 185 -29.05 -5.88 12.58
CA VAL A 185 -28.23 -6.25 11.42
C VAL A 185 -27.77 -4.99 10.74
N MET A 186 -26.44 -4.84 10.56
CA MET A 186 -25.86 -3.66 9.92
C MET A 186 -26.11 -3.64 8.39
N PRO A 187 -26.10 -2.45 7.75
CA PRO A 187 -26.16 -2.34 6.30
C PRO A 187 -24.99 -3.07 5.61
N LYS A 188 -25.23 -3.59 4.38
CA LYS A 188 -24.23 -4.33 3.59
C LYS A 188 -22.88 -3.60 3.42
N ALA A 189 -22.92 -2.29 3.28
CA ALA A 189 -21.72 -1.47 3.11
C ALA A 189 -20.94 -1.20 4.41
N PHE A 190 -21.51 -1.56 5.58
CA PHE A 190 -20.88 -1.26 6.85
C PHE A 190 -19.97 -2.41 7.31
N ARG A 191 -18.67 -2.13 7.32
CA ARG A 191 -17.61 -3.09 7.72
C ARG A 191 -16.64 -2.50 8.76
N TYR A 192 -16.89 -1.27 9.18
CA TYR A 192 -16.03 -0.54 10.11
C TYR A 192 -16.28 -0.91 11.59
N PRO A 193 -15.23 -0.96 12.41
CA PRO A 193 -13.81 -1.05 12.03
C PRO A 193 -13.41 -2.50 11.69
N ILE A 194 -12.38 -2.65 10.86
CA ILE A 194 -11.65 -3.91 10.62
C ILE A 194 -12.54 -5.08 10.14
N ARG A 195 -13.48 -4.84 9.22
CA ARG A 195 -14.39 -5.88 8.67
C ARG A 195 -15.06 -6.73 9.75
N ALA A 196 -15.57 -6.09 10.80
CA ALA A 196 -16.27 -6.78 11.89
C ALA A 196 -17.44 -7.61 11.35
N GLN A 197 -17.59 -8.83 11.85
CA GLN A 197 -18.71 -9.70 11.57
C GLN A 197 -19.84 -9.49 12.61
N MET A 198 -19.47 -8.96 13.78
CA MET A 198 -20.42 -8.61 14.84
C MET A 198 -19.89 -7.52 15.74
N TRP A 199 -20.79 -6.83 16.40
CA TRP A 199 -20.49 -5.78 17.39
C TRP A 199 -21.10 -6.15 18.72
N LEU A 200 -20.34 -5.93 19.80
CA LEU A 200 -20.72 -6.20 21.17
C LEU A 200 -20.70 -4.89 21.96
N PRO A 201 -21.61 -4.69 22.91
CA PRO A 201 -21.53 -3.51 23.77
C PRO A 201 -20.28 -3.60 24.65
N LEU A 202 -19.54 -2.50 24.73
CA LEU A 202 -18.31 -2.37 25.50
C LEU A 202 -18.60 -1.67 26.81
N VAL A 203 -18.21 -2.28 27.91
CA VAL A 203 -18.25 -1.70 29.24
C VAL A 203 -16.95 -0.95 29.48
N LEU A 204 -17.02 0.36 29.74
CA LEU A 204 -15.88 1.18 30.10
C LEU A 204 -15.71 1.21 31.63
N GLU A 205 -14.47 1.09 32.09
CA GLU A 205 -14.11 1.13 33.51
C GLU A 205 -13.08 2.23 33.82
N PRO A 206 -13.42 3.52 33.60
CA PRO A 206 -12.46 4.62 33.70
C PRO A 206 -11.89 4.84 35.12
N ASN A 207 -12.55 4.31 36.13
CA ASN A 207 -12.16 4.40 37.52
C ASN A 207 -11.46 3.14 38.06
N ASN A 208 -11.38 2.06 37.27
CA ASN A 208 -10.68 0.86 37.70
C ASN A 208 -9.15 1.10 37.68
N PRO A 209 -8.46 1.09 38.82
CA PRO A 209 -7.04 1.42 38.90
C PRO A 209 -6.15 0.45 38.12
N THR A 210 -6.63 -0.77 37.93
CA THR A 210 -5.87 -1.83 37.22
C THR A 210 -5.95 -1.68 35.69
N THR A 211 -7.08 -1.26 35.16
CA THR A 211 -7.38 -1.28 33.72
C THR A 211 -7.54 0.09 33.07
N ARG A 212 -7.83 1.14 33.86
CA ARG A 212 -8.14 2.50 33.37
C ARG A 212 -7.11 3.11 32.43
N ASN A 213 -5.84 2.72 32.53
CA ASN A 213 -4.73 3.19 31.72
C ASN A 213 -4.29 2.18 30.65
N ASN A 214 -5.05 1.10 30.44
CA ASN A 214 -4.80 0.17 29.34
C ASN A 214 -5.19 0.85 28.02
N HIS A 215 -4.24 0.91 27.08
CA HIS A 215 -4.43 1.52 25.77
C HIS A 215 -4.87 0.46 24.77
N TYR A 216 -6.19 0.38 24.50
CA TYR A 216 -6.76 -0.66 23.64
C TYR A 216 -7.95 -0.19 22.79
N LEU A 217 -8.37 1.08 22.93
CA LEU A 217 -9.53 1.64 22.27
C LEU A 217 -9.15 2.45 21.03
N TYR A 218 -9.71 2.10 19.89
CA TYR A 218 -9.70 2.97 18.72
C TYR A 218 -10.75 4.06 18.91
N GLY A 219 -10.27 5.29 19.12
CA GLY A 219 -11.15 6.44 19.35
C GLY A 219 -11.65 7.04 18.05
N VAL A 220 -12.97 7.15 17.86
CA VAL A 220 -13.59 7.89 16.76
C VAL A 220 -14.47 8.99 17.33
N ALA A 221 -14.40 10.19 16.74
CA ALA A 221 -15.21 11.33 17.18
C ALA A 221 -15.86 12.03 15.99
N ARG A 222 -17.01 12.64 16.24
CA ARG A 222 -17.69 13.51 15.27
C ARG A 222 -17.52 14.97 15.70
N LEU A 223 -16.88 15.76 14.85
CA LEU A 223 -16.73 17.21 15.06
C LEU A 223 -18.08 17.92 14.96
N ARG A 224 -18.28 18.96 15.79
CA ARG A 224 -19.43 19.86 15.64
C ARG A 224 -19.37 20.61 14.32
N PRO A 225 -20.54 21.05 13.78
CA PRO A 225 -20.59 21.89 12.59
C PRO A 225 -19.72 23.14 12.76
N GLY A 226 -18.88 23.43 11.74
CA GLY A 226 -18.01 24.62 11.75
C GLY A 226 -16.70 24.46 12.55
N VAL A 227 -16.47 23.35 13.24
CA VAL A 227 -15.19 23.07 13.89
C VAL A 227 -14.22 22.47 12.87
N THR A 228 -13.05 23.12 12.68
CA THR A 228 -11.98 22.60 11.83
C THR A 228 -11.11 21.58 12.57
N ALA A 229 -10.50 20.64 11.85
CA ALA A 229 -9.60 19.65 12.44
C ALA A 229 -8.45 20.31 13.23
N ALA A 230 -7.86 21.39 12.74
CA ALA A 230 -6.79 22.12 13.42
C ALA A 230 -7.26 22.75 14.76
N LYS A 231 -8.47 23.32 14.81
CA LYS A 231 -9.06 23.86 16.05
C LYS A 231 -9.31 22.73 17.05
N ALA A 232 -9.81 21.61 16.59
CA ALA A 232 -10.08 20.43 17.40
C ALA A 232 -8.79 19.81 17.94
N GLU A 233 -7.73 19.69 17.13
CA GLU A 233 -6.42 19.19 17.57
C GLU A 233 -5.82 20.08 18.68
N GLY A 234 -5.87 21.42 18.52
CA GLY A 234 -5.45 22.33 19.56
C GLY A 234 -6.23 22.18 20.86
N ALA A 235 -7.54 21.86 20.80
CA ALA A 235 -8.35 21.62 21.98
C ALA A 235 -8.00 20.29 22.64
N VAL A 236 -7.81 19.21 21.88
CA VAL A 236 -7.38 17.90 22.38
C VAL A 236 -6.03 18.00 23.10
N LYS A 237 -5.05 18.71 22.52
CA LYS A 237 -3.75 18.97 23.17
C LYS A 237 -3.91 19.69 24.51
N ARG A 238 -4.79 20.68 24.60
CA ARG A 238 -5.08 21.37 25.87
C ARG A 238 -5.78 20.45 26.88
N MET A 239 -6.70 19.61 26.45
CA MET A 239 -7.37 18.63 27.32
C MET A 239 -6.37 17.61 27.89
N CYS A 240 -5.45 17.10 27.05
CA CYS A 240 -4.38 16.24 27.52
C CYS A 240 -3.46 16.96 28.53
N ALA A 241 -3.04 18.17 28.23
CA ALA A 241 -2.20 18.97 29.13
C ALA A 241 -2.89 19.28 30.47
N ALA A 242 -4.21 19.51 30.48
CA ALA A 242 -4.99 19.63 31.70
C ALA A 242 -5.06 18.30 32.45
N SER A 243 -5.38 17.21 31.75
CA SER A 243 -5.42 15.87 32.30
C SER A 243 -4.09 15.47 32.97
N ASN A 244 -2.96 15.82 32.36
CA ASN A 244 -1.62 15.53 32.89
C ASN A 244 -1.33 16.32 34.16
N ARG A 245 -1.85 17.54 34.30
CA ARG A 245 -1.69 18.34 35.55
C ARG A 245 -2.51 17.79 36.71
N ASP A 246 -3.66 17.19 36.39
CA ASP A 246 -4.55 16.61 37.41
C ASP A 246 -4.13 15.19 37.83
N ASP A 247 -3.20 14.58 37.13
CA ASP A 247 -2.67 13.26 37.46
C ASP A 247 -1.34 13.39 38.17
N PRO A 248 -1.26 12.92 39.44
CA PRO A 248 -0.03 13.00 40.24
C PRO A 248 1.09 12.11 39.66
N ASP A 249 0.77 11.15 38.82
CA ASP A 249 1.76 10.24 38.19
C ASP A 249 2.14 10.74 36.80
N PRO A 250 3.35 11.30 36.63
CA PRO A 250 3.84 11.76 35.33
C PRO A 250 3.92 10.63 34.27
N ALA A 251 3.92 9.36 34.70
CA ALA A 251 3.88 8.22 33.78
C ALA A 251 2.57 8.14 32.99
N ASN A 252 1.50 8.70 33.54
CA ASN A 252 0.21 8.77 32.89
C ASN A 252 0.09 9.99 31.97
N ALA A 253 1.14 10.82 31.85
CA ALA A 253 1.15 11.96 30.95
C ALA A 253 1.08 11.50 29.50
N ARG A 254 0.08 12.00 28.79
CA ARG A 254 -0.17 11.67 27.36
C ARG A 254 -0.37 12.95 26.59
N ALA A 255 0.05 12.91 25.34
CA ALA A 255 -0.40 13.82 24.30
C ALA A 255 -1.38 13.08 23.41
N ALA A 256 -2.15 13.81 22.64
CA ALA A 256 -2.99 13.20 21.61
C ALA A 256 -2.99 14.04 20.35
N TYR A 257 -3.16 13.38 19.23
CA TYR A 257 -3.37 14.01 17.94
C TYR A 257 -4.59 13.40 17.26
N MET A 258 -5.10 14.11 16.27
CA MET A 258 -6.26 13.67 15.51
C MET A 258 -5.95 13.65 14.02
N LEU A 259 -6.54 12.68 13.36
CA LEU A 259 -6.56 12.61 11.90
C LEU A 259 -8.00 12.54 11.42
N PRO A 260 -8.34 13.18 10.28
CA PRO A 260 -9.59 12.84 9.58
C PRO A 260 -9.68 11.33 9.38
N LEU A 261 -10.86 10.75 9.57
CA LEU A 261 -11.04 9.29 9.49
C LEU A 261 -10.49 8.72 8.18
N ARG A 262 -10.66 9.43 7.06
CA ARG A 262 -10.06 9.04 5.79
C ARG A 262 -8.52 9.00 5.85
N GLU A 263 -7.90 10.03 6.41
CA GLU A 263 -6.45 10.15 6.48
C GLU A 263 -5.84 8.98 7.29
N SER A 264 -6.52 8.54 8.36
CA SER A 264 -6.06 7.40 9.16
C SER A 264 -5.94 6.09 8.37
N PHE A 265 -6.72 5.93 7.29
CA PHE A 265 -6.65 4.76 6.41
C PHE A 265 -5.61 4.88 5.30
N VAL A 266 -5.26 6.10 4.90
CA VAL A 266 -4.48 6.31 3.68
C VAL A 266 -3.11 6.93 3.92
N MET A 267 -2.79 7.35 5.17
CA MET A 267 -1.55 8.04 5.48
C MET A 267 -0.30 7.25 5.05
N ASP A 268 -0.25 5.94 5.31
CA ASP A 268 0.89 5.10 4.95
C ASP A 268 0.89 4.71 3.46
N LEU A 269 -0.27 4.74 2.83
CA LEU A 269 -0.44 4.38 1.43
C LEU A 269 -0.25 5.56 0.49
N ARG A 270 -0.57 6.77 0.96
CA ARG A 270 -0.53 8.00 0.16
C ARG A 270 0.83 8.27 -0.50
N PRO A 271 1.97 8.25 0.22
CA PRO A 271 3.28 8.46 -0.42
C PRO A 271 3.58 7.37 -1.46
N LYS A 272 3.19 6.13 -1.17
CA LYS A 272 3.37 4.98 -2.07
C LYS A 272 2.53 5.14 -3.35
N LEU A 273 1.27 5.56 -3.24
CA LEU A 273 0.40 5.84 -4.40
C LEU A 273 0.89 7.03 -5.22
N LEU A 274 1.48 8.06 -4.59
CA LEU A 274 2.04 9.21 -5.33
C LEU A 274 3.19 8.78 -6.24
N VAL A 275 4.01 7.82 -5.86
CA VAL A 275 5.06 7.25 -6.73
C VAL A 275 4.45 6.58 -7.97
N ILE A 276 3.37 5.82 -7.79
CA ILE A 276 2.67 5.18 -8.91
C ILE A 276 2.05 6.23 -9.84
N VAL A 277 1.41 7.26 -9.28
CA VAL A 277 0.85 8.38 -10.06
C VAL A 277 1.95 9.12 -10.82
N ALA A 278 3.09 9.38 -10.20
CA ALA A 278 4.24 10.00 -10.88
C ALA A 278 4.74 9.14 -12.05
N ALA A 279 4.85 7.83 -11.87
CA ALA A 279 5.23 6.91 -12.94
C ALA A 279 4.20 6.90 -14.09
N ALA A 280 2.90 6.92 -13.75
CA ALA A 280 1.82 7.00 -14.73
C ALA A 280 1.86 8.32 -15.52
N VAL A 281 2.04 9.45 -14.85
CA VAL A 281 2.20 10.77 -15.49
C VAL A 281 3.43 10.78 -16.40
N CYS A 282 4.55 10.22 -15.97
CA CYS A 282 5.74 10.06 -16.81
C CYS A 282 5.45 9.27 -18.10
N ALA A 283 4.74 8.14 -18.00
CA ALA A 283 4.35 7.37 -19.17
C ALA A 283 3.38 8.14 -20.09
N LEU A 284 2.46 8.92 -19.50
CA LEU A 284 1.57 9.81 -20.27
C LEU A 284 2.36 10.89 -21.02
N LEU A 285 3.36 11.49 -20.40
CA LEU A 285 4.22 12.49 -21.02
C LEU A 285 5.00 11.91 -22.19
N ILE A 286 5.52 10.69 -22.08
CA ILE A 286 6.17 9.99 -23.19
C ILE A 286 5.14 9.77 -24.32
N ALA A 287 3.94 9.27 -24.02
CA ALA A 287 2.90 9.05 -25.02
C ALA A 287 2.48 10.36 -25.71
N ALA A 288 2.33 11.46 -24.96
CA ALA A 288 1.99 12.77 -25.49
C ALA A 288 3.09 13.36 -26.38
N THR A 289 4.36 13.20 -25.97
CA THR A 289 5.53 13.65 -26.74
C THR A 289 5.68 12.86 -28.03
N ASN A 290 5.49 11.55 -27.98
CA ASN A 290 5.43 10.68 -29.17
C ASN A 290 4.31 11.10 -30.12
N PHE A 291 3.13 11.37 -29.59
CA PHE A 291 2.00 11.84 -30.38
C PHE A 291 2.31 13.18 -31.07
N ALA A 292 2.89 14.15 -30.33
CA ALA A 292 3.32 15.41 -30.91
C ALA A 292 4.42 15.22 -31.98
N GLY A 293 5.38 14.34 -31.74
CA GLY A 293 6.43 13.97 -32.68
C GLY A 293 5.88 13.38 -33.98
N LEU A 294 4.92 12.45 -33.86
CA LEU A 294 4.24 11.86 -35.01
C LEU A 294 3.45 12.89 -35.82
N LEU A 295 2.71 13.78 -35.14
CA LEU A 295 1.99 14.87 -35.82
C LEU A 295 2.94 15.84 -36.50
N LEU A 296 4.05 16.21 -35.85
CA LEU A 296 5.07 17.09 -36.42
C LEU A 296 5.73 16.45 -37.64
N ALA A 297 6.06 15.17 -37.57
CA ALA A 297 6.61 14.42 -38.68
C ALA A 297 5.65 14.46 -39.89
N ARG A 298 4.35 14.30 -39.64
CA ARG A 298 3.30 14.36 -40.66
C ARG A 298 3.15 15.75 -41.30
N VAL A 299 3.25 16.81 -40.48
CA VAL A 299 3.23 18.20 -40.97
C VAL A 299 4.43 18.46 -41.91
N VAL A 300 5.62 17.99 -41.51
CA VAL A 300 6.84 18.12 -42.30
C VAL A 300 6.74 17.34 -43.64
N GLU A 301 6.20 16.13 -43.64
CA GLU A 301 5.96 15.37 -44.86
C GLU A 301 5.08 16.09 -45.89
N ARG A 302 4.18 16.96 -45.40
CA ARG A 302 3.16 17.65 -46.18
C ARG A 302 3.43 19.14 -46.37
N GLU A 303 4.63 19.59 -46.04
CA GLU A 303 4.98 21.02 -46.15
C GLU A 303 4.65 21.60 -47.54
N GLY A 304 4.91 20.87 -48.61
CA GLY A 304 4.60 21.32 -50.00
C GLY A 304 3.08 21.45 -50.23
N GLU A 305 2.28 20.50 -49.74
CA GLU A 305 0.80 20.57 -49.83
C GLU A 305 0.26 21.75 -49.06
N LEU A 306 0.76 21.96 -47.85
CA LEU A 306 0.33 23.06 -46.97
C LEU A 306 0.75 24.45 -47.56
N ALA A 307 1.95 24.55 -48.13
CA ALA A 307 2.41 25.75 -48.81
C ALA A 307 1.55 26.07 -50.06
N LEU A 308 1.19 25.07 -50.86
CA LEU A 308 0.29 25.26 -52.00
C LEU A 308 -1.11 25.75 -51.56
N ARG A 309 -1.65 25.19 -50.49
CA ARG A 309 -2.94 25.68 -49.94
C ARG A 309 -2.85 27.11 -49.43
N ALA A 310 -1.75 27.47 -48.76
CA ALA A 310 -1.51 28.84 -48.34
C ALA A 310 -1.43 29.80 -49.53
N ALA A 311 -0.77 29.40 -50.61
CA ALA A 311 -0.67 30.16 -51.88
C ALA A 311 -2.04 30.34 -52.54
N LEU A 312 -2.92 29.34 -52.46
CA LEU A 312 -4.30 29.39 -52.96
C LEU A 312 -5.24 30.16 -52.01
N GLY A 313 -4.77 30.86 -50.99
CA GLY A 313 -5.53 31.75 -50.13
C GLY A 313 -6.08 31.08 -48.83
N ALA A 314 -5.62 29.94 -48.43
CA ALA A 314 -6.06 29.36 -47.16
C ALA A 314 -5.50 30.15 -45.97
N SER A 315 -6.36 30.69 -45.12
CA SER A 315 -5.96 31.43 -43.92
C SER A 315 -5.23 30.53 -42.89
N ARG A 316 -4.29 31.15 -42.15
CA ARG A 316 -3.55 30.44 -41.07
C ARG A 316 -4.46 29.78 -40.07
N ARG A 317 -5.56 30.45 -39.68
CA ARG A 317 -6.57 29.87 -38.80
C ARG A 317 -7.21 28.59 -39.34
N ARG A 318 -7.44 28.50 -40.65
CA ARG A 318 -8.02 27.33 -41.31
C ARG A 318 -7.06 26.14 -41.28
N LEU A 319 -5.76 26.38 -41.55
CA LEU A 319 -4.71 25.35 -41.52
C LEU A 319 -4.53 24.81 -40.09
N VAL A 320 -4.42 25.70 -39.08
CA VAL A 320 -4.33 25.29 -37.67
C VAL A 320 -5.57 24.49 -37.25
N ARG A 321 -6.78 24.94 -37.59
CA ARG A 321 -8.02 24.24 -37.25
C ARG A 321 -8.06 22.83 -37.85
N GLN A 322 -7.68 22.65 -39.10
CA GLN A 322 -7.64 21.34 -39.76
C GLN A 322 -6.69 20.36 -39.06
N GLN A 323 -5.50 20.82 -38.65
CA GLN A 323 -4.52 20.00 -37.93
C GLN A 323 -5.03 19.66 -36.51
N LEU A 324 -5.65 20.64 -35.80
CA LEU A 324 -6.25 20.39 -34.48
C LEU A 324 -7.44 19.41 -34.55
N VAL A 325 -8.29 19.50 -35.57
CA VAL A 325 -9.40 18.54 -35.77
C VAL A 325 -8.84 17.13 -35.98
N GLN A 326 -7.76 16.98 -36.74
CA GLN A 326 -7.12 15.68 -36.94
C GLN A 326 -6.50 15.14 -35.62
N ALA A 327 -5.80 16.01 -34.86
CA ALA A 327 -5.23 15.64 -33.57
C ALA A 327 -6.30 15.23 -32.56
N LEU A 328 -7.40 16.01 -32.45
CA LEU A 328 -8.51 15.71 -31.57
C LEU A 328 -9.23 14.41 -31.94
N LEU A 329 -9.40 14.16 -33.25
CA LEU A 329 -10.03 12.90 -33.70
C LEU A 329 -9.19 11.68 -33.32
N LEU A 330 -7.87 11.76 -33.49
CA LEU A 330 -6.94 10.71 -33.02
C LEU A 330 -7.00 10.55 -31.52
N ALA A 331 -7.04 11.67 -30.75
CA ALA A 331 -7.15 11.63 -29.30
C ALA A 331 -8.48 11.00 -28.84
N VAL A 332 -9.59 11.29 -29.48
CA VAL A 332 -10.90 10.66 -29.20
C VAL A 332 -10.84 9.16 -29.44
N ILE A 333 -10.33 8.73 -30.61
CA ILE A 333 -10.21 7.32 -30.93
C ILE A 333 -9.25 6.61 -29.94
N GLY A 334 -8.08 7.22 -29.68
CA GLY A 334 -7.11 6.70 -28.72
C GLY A 334 -7.69 6.59 -27.30
N THR A 335 -8.49 7.58 -26.86
CA THR A 335 -9.17 7.56 -25.57
C THR A 335 -10.22 6.46 -25.50
N ALA A 336 -11.01 6.23 -26.55
CA ALA A 336 -11.98 5.16 -26.60
C ALA A 336 -11.32 3.77 -26.42
N PHE A 337 -10.23 3.51 -27.15
CA PHE A 337 -9.44 2.30 -26.94
C PHE A 337 -8.73 2.28 -25.59
N GLY A 338 -8.28 3.42 -25.10
CA GLY A 338 -7.69 3.55 -23.76
C GLY A 338 -8.69 3.19 -22.65
N LEU A 339 -9.93 3.64 -22.73
CA LEU A 339 -11.00 3.27 -21.81
C LEU A 339 -11.31 1.77 -21.87
N LEU A 340 -11.29 1.17 -23.06
CA LEU A 340 -11.41 -0.28 -23.21
C LEU A 340 -10.27 -1.02 -22.53
N ILE A 341 -9.05 -0.58 -22.70
CA ILE A 341 -7.88 -1.13 -22.00
C ILE A 341 -8.03 -0.94 -20.48
N ALA A 342 -8.42 0.25 -20.02
CA ALA A 342 -8.63 0.54 -18.61
C ALA A 342 -9.71 -0.36 -17.99
N SER A 343 -10.79 -0.69 -18.73
CA SER A 343 -11.85 -1.58 -18.24
C SER A 343 -11.37 -3.01 -17.95
N TRP A 344 -10.30 -3.46 -18.59
CA TRP A 344 -9.68 -4.76 -18.34
C TRP A 344 -8.58 -4.70 -17.28
N ILE A 345 -7.75 -3.64 -17.33
CA ILE A 345 -6.63 -3.49 -16.39
C ILE A 345 -7.14 -3.18 -14.98
N THR A 346 -8.19 -2.36 -14.83
CA THR A 346 -8.68 -1.92 -13.51
C THR A 346 -9.09 -3.08 -12.59
N PRO A 347 -9.91 -4.06 -13.02
CA PRO A 347 -10.21 -5.25 -12.20
C PRO A 347 -8.96 -6.09 -11.88
N MET A 348 -8.03 -6.21 -12.83
CA MET A 348 -6.77 -6.93 -12.61
C MET A 348 -5.90 -6.23 -11.54
N LEU A 349 -5.77 -4.91 -11.58
CA LEU A 349 -5.08 -4.12 -10.56
C LEU A 349 -5.73 -4.29 -9.19
N PHE A 350 -7.05 -4.30 -9.14
CA PHE A 350 -7.78 -4.53 -7.88
C PHE A 350 -7.56 -5.95 -7.36
N ALA A 351 -7.55 -6.96 -8.23
CA ALA A 351 -7.24 -8.33 -7.84
C ALA A 351 -5.81 -8.50 -7.30
N LEU A 352 -4.85 -7.75 -7.86
CA LEU A 352 -3.45 -7.74 -7.42
C LEU A 352 -3.21 -6.86 -6.18
N SER A 353 -4.16 -5.96 -5.84
CA SER A 353 -4.01 -5.11 -4.66
C SER A 353 -4.03 -5.94 -3.39
N PRO A 354 -3.22 -5.58 -2.38
CA PRO A 354 -3.19 -6.29 -1.11
C PRO A 354 -4.57 -6.38 -0.47
N GLU A 355 -4.93 -7.53 0.07
CA GLU A 355 -6.11 -7.67 0.93
C GLU A 355 -5.78 -7.15 2.32
N ALA A 356 -6.78 -6.58 3.01
CA ALA A 356 -6.67 -6.35 4.43
C ALA A 356 -6.55 -7.70 5.12
N SER A 357 -5.39 -8.00 5.66
CA SER A 357 -5.09 -9.23 6.39
C SER A 357 -4.72 -8.91 7.83
N ASP A 358 -4.79 -9.94 8.70
CA ASP A 358 -4.32 -9.81 10.09
C ASP A 358 -2.79 -9.59 10.15
N PHE A 359 -2.09 -9.66 9.01
CA PHE A 359 -0.65 -9.48 8.85
C PHE A 359 -0.25 -8.10 8.31
N GLY A 360 -1.17 -7.13 8.26
CA GLY A 360 -0.94 -5.80 7.70
C GLY A 360 -1.25 -5.71 6.20
N GLY A 361 -1.24 -4.50 5.66
CA GLY A 361 -1.58 -4.21 4.27
C GLY A 361 -3.09 -4.13 4.00
N GLY A 362 -3.47 -3.66 2.84
CA GLY A 362 -4.81 -3.90 2.31
C GLY A 362 -5.92 -2.91 2.63
N VAL A 363 -5.60 -1.69 3.01
CA VAL A 363 -6.60 -0.60 3.21
C VAL A 363 -7.48 -0.38 1.97
N MET A 364 -6.98 -0.68 0.78
CA MET A 364 -7.71 -0.52 -0.48
C MET A 364 -9.03 -1.30 -0.56
N ARG A 365 -9.16 -2.41 0.21
CA ARG A 365 -10.36 -3.27 0.16
C ARG A 365 -11.29 -3.11 1.36
N GLU A 366 -10.97 -2.25 2.32
CA GLU A 366 -11.74 -2.15 3.57
C GLU A 366 -13.16 -1.63 3.38
N PHE A 367 -13.36 -0.67 2.45
CA PHE A 367 -14.65 -0.01 2.24
C PHE A 367 -15.37 -0.41 0.95
N ASP A 368 -15.13 -1.60 0.41
CA ASP A 368 -15.67 -2.02 -0.90
C ASP A 368 -15.37 -0.99 -2.01
N SER A 369 -14.20 -0.36 -1.89
CA SER A 369 -13.71 0.67 -2.81
C SER A 369 -13.18 0.07 -4.11
N ALA A 370 -13.88 -0.96 -4.64
CA ALA A 370 -13.54 -1.53 -5.94
C ALA A 370 -13.48 -0.38 -6.97
N PRO A 371 -12.35 -0.23 -7.67
CA PRO A 371 -12.22 0.79 -8.70
C PRO A 371 -13.32 0.59 -9.75
N ARG A 372 -14.00 1.66 -10.09
CA ARG A 372 -15.09 1.64 -11.09
C ARG A 372 -14.80 2.68 -12.15
N LEU A 373 -15.20 2.40 -13.37
CA LEU A 373 -15.22 3.41 -14.42
C LEU A 373 -16.53 4.23 -14.27
N ASP A 374 -16.48 5.20 -13.37
CA ASP A 374 -17.58 6.11 -13.07
C ASP A 374 -17.36 7.52 -13.66
N LEU A 375 -18.29 8.44 -13.42
CA LEU A 375 -18.24 9.77 -13.99
C LEU A 375 -16.93 10.54 -13.71
N PRO A 376 -16.34 10.52 -12.51
CA PRO A 376 -15.03 11.14 -12.27
C PRO A 376 -13.91 10.55 -13.15
N VAL A 377 -13.89 9.23 -13.36
CA VAL A 377 -12.90 8.56 -14.20
C VAL A 377 -13.09 8.92 -15.67
N PHE A 378 -14.32 8.98 -16.16
CA PHE A 378 -14.61 9.46 -17.52
C PHE A 378 -14.24 10.94 -17.70
N ALA A 379 -14.52 11.78 -16.72
CA ALA A 379 -14.15 13.20 -16.73
C ALA A 379 -12.63 13.38 -16.76
N PHE A 380 -11.89 12.59 -15.98
CA PHE A 380 -10.43 12.55 -16.01
C PHE A 380 -9.91 12.14 -17.41
N ALA A 381 -10.41 11.05 -17.98
CA ALA A 381 -10.01 10.60 -19.30
C ALA A 381 -10.29 11.65 -20.39
N ALA A 382 -11.45 12.31 -20.31
CA ALA A 382 -11.80 13.42 -21.22
C ALA A 382 -10.87 14.63 -21.03
N GLY A 383 -10.51 14.97 -19.79
CA GLY A 383 -9.55 16.03 -19.48
C GLY A 383 -8.15 15.71 -20.05
N VAL A 384 -7.66 14.50 -19.86
CA VAL A 384 -6.38 14.04 -20.44
C VAL A 384 -6.44 14.05 -21.97
N MET A 385 -7.53 13.58 -22.58
CA MET A 385 -7.75 13.65 -24.02
C MET A 385 -7.67 15.10 -24.54
N ALA A 386 -8.32 16.04 -23.88
CA ALA A 386 -8.30 17.44 -24.25
C ALA A 386 -6.90 18.03 -24.09
N LEU A 387 -6.21 17.74 -22.99
CA LEU A 387 -4.85 18.19 -22.72
C LEU A 387 -3.87 17.69 -23.79
N VAL A 388 -3.89 16.40 -24.10
CA VAL A 388 -3.00 15.80 -25.10
C VAL A 388 -3.37 16.24 -26.50
N GLY A 389 -4.63 16.19 -26.88
CA GLY A 389 -5.11 16.54 -28.23
C GLY A 389 -4.92 18.02 -28.55
N LEU A 390 -5.24 18.93 -27.64
CA LEU A 390 -5.10 20.38 -27.83
C LEU A 390 -3.68 20.85 -27.48
N GLY A 391 -3.15 20.48 -26.31
CA GLY A 391 -1.86 20.96 -25.84
C GLY A 391 -0.72 20.53 -26.76
N PHE A 392 -0.62 19.23 -26.98
CA PHE A 392 0.46 18.67 -27.83
C PHE A 392 0.16 18.70 -29.32
N GLY A 393 -1.13 18.83 -29.74
CA GLY A 393 -1.52 19.06 -31.13
C GLY A 393 -1.32 20.49 -31.61
N LEU A 394 -1.27 21.49 -30.69
CA LEU A 394 -1.14 22.90 -31.05
C LEU A 394 0.23 23.25 -31.64
N LEU A 395 1.31 22.69 -31.08
CA LEU A 395 2.67 22.95 -31.54
C LEU A 395 2.88 22.57 -33.02
N PRO A 396 2.55 21.35 -33.48
CA PRO A 396 2.61 21.00 -34.90
C PRO A 396 1.66 21.83 -35.75
N ALA A 397 0.47 22.14 -35.25
CA ALA A 397 -0.52 22.94 -35.97
C ALA A 397 -0.06 24.41 -36.20
N MET A 398 0.55 25.03 -35.19
CA MET A 398 1.13 26.37 -35.32
C MET A 398 2.29 26.38 -36.33
N ARG A 399 3.09 25.34 -36.31
CA ARG A 399 4.20 25.21 -37.28
C ARG A 399 3.66 25.04 -38.70
N ALA A 400 2.62 24.24 -38.90
CA ALA A 400 1.95 24.09 -40.19
C ALA A 400 1.46 25.43 -40.78
N SER A 401 1.16 26.42 -39.95
CA SER A 401 0.70 27.75 -40.39
C SER A 401 1.81 28.75 -40.76
N ARG A 402 3.07 28.44 -40.43
CA ARG A 402 4.26 29.30 -40.69
C ARG A 402 5.10 28.86 -41.87
N THR A 403 4.61 27.93 -42.71
CA THR A 403 5.33 27.50 -43.91
C THR A 403 5.46 28.65 -44.89
N ASP A 404 6.72 28.98 -45.29
CA ASP A 404 7.03 29.98 -46.29
C ASP A 404 7.01 29.34 -47.70
N LEU A 405 6.18 29.89 -48.58
CA LEU A 405 6.03 29.41 -49.97
C LEU A 405 7.34 29.38 -50.72
N ARG A 406 8.18 30.43 -50.55
CA ARG A 406 9.49 30.54 -51.21
C ARG A 406 10.45 29.43 -50.77
N ALA A 407 10.46 29.20 -49.45
CA ALA A 407 11.26 28.13 -48.84
C ALA A 407 10.77 26.74 -49.29
N ALA A 408 9.44 26.51 -49.32
CA ALA A 408 8.86 25.24 -49.73
C ALA A 408 9.12 24.91 -51.23
N ILE A 409 9.01 25.89 -52.14
CA ILE A 409 9.31 25.70 -53.58
C ILE A 409 10.81 25.48 -53.80
N SER A 410 11.68 26.26 -53.12
CA SER A 410 13.11 26.07 -53.22
C SER A 410 13.62 24.79 -52.58
N ALA A 411 12.90 24.26 -51.59
CA ALA A 411 13.19 22.99 -50.96
C ALA A 411 12.84 21.79 -51.85
N THR A 412 11.75 21.86 -52.61
CA THR A 412 11.38 20.82 -53.59
C THR A 412 12.39 20.73 -54.74
N ALA A 413 12.92 21.89 -55.16
CA ALA A 413 13.92 21.96 -56.25
C ALA A 413 15.35 21.52 -55.86
N ARG A 414 15.73 21.52 -54.59
CA ARG A 414 17.09 21.23 -54.12
C ARG A 414 17.26 19.97 -53.28
N GLY A 415 16.22 19.16 -53.06
CA GLY A 415 16.27 17.97 -52.16
C GLY A 415 16.60 18.38 -50.74
N ALA A 416 15.92 19.38 -50.21
CA ALA A 416 16.30 20.03 -48.97
C ALA A 416 16.18 19.12 -47.73
N THR A 417 17.24 19.17 -46.93
CA THR A 417 17.26 18.59 -45.56
C THR A 417 16.25 19.28 -44.68
N LEU A 418 15.73 18.55 -43.66
CA LEU A 418 14.86 19.09 -42.59
C LEU A 418 15.38 20.48 -42.11
N ASP A 419 14.47 21.46 -42.02
CA ASP A 419 14.77 22.72 -41.36
C ASP A 419 15.40 22.48 -39.98
N ARG A 420 16.45 23.22 -39.66
CA ARG A 420 17.19 23.11 -38.38
C ARG A 420 16.28 23.20 -37.18
N GLY A 421 15.21 24.00 -37.24
CA GLY A 421 14.24 24.14 -36.18
C GLY A 421 13.37 22.87 -35.96
N ALA A 422 12.89 22.24 -37.04
CA ALA A 422 12.13 21.00 -36.98
C ALA A 422 12.97 19.86 -36.43
N ARG A 423 14.21 19.74 -36.87
CA ARG A 423 15.15 18.73 -36.43
C ARG A 423 15.47 18.87 -34.94
N ARG A 424 15.73 20.11 -34.45
CA ARG A 424 15.96 20.36 -33.01
C ARG A 424 14.74 20.02 -32.16
N LEU A 425 13.57 20.40 -32.61
CA LEU A 425 12.31 20.12 -31.86
C LEU A 425 12.01 18.61 -31.77
N LEU A 426 12.14 17.86 -32.88
CA LEU A 426 12.00 16.42 -32.88
C LEU A 426 13.06 15.71 -32.00
N ALA A 427 14.31 16.19 -32.08
CA ALA A 427 15.39 15.66 -31.22
C ALA A 427 15.12 15.95 -29.72
N SER A 428 14.61 17.14 -29.38
CA SER A 428 14.24 17.45 -27.97
C SER A 428 13.11 16.57 -27.43
N PHE A 429 12.12 16.22 -28.25
CA PHE A 429 11.08 15.28 -27.84
C PHE A 429 11.69 13.92 -27.49
N VAL A 430 12.55 13.38 -28.34
CA VAL A 430 13.22 12.10 -28.06
C VAL A 430 14.14 12.18 -26.84
N VAL A 431 14.85 13.27 -26.62
CA VAL A 431 15.69 13.46 -25.43
C VAL A 431 14.82 13.46 -24.17
N ILE A 432 13.66 14.14 -24.19
CA ILE A 432 12.71 14.15 -23.06
C ILE A 432 12.17 12.73 -22.80
N GLU A 433 11.78 12.00 -23.85
CA GLU A 433 11.31 10.62 -23.73
C GLU A 433 12.36 9.70 -23.13
N LEU A 434 13.60 9.80 -23.61
CA LEU A 434 14.73 9.02 -23.10
C LEU A 434 15.06 9.39 -21.65
N ALA A 435 14.95 10.67 -21.28
CA ALA A 435 15.16 11.13 -19.91
C ALA A 435 14.11 10.54 -18.95
N ILE A 436 12.84 10.59 -19.35
CA ILE A 436 11.76 10.02 -18.55
C ILE A 436 11.88 8.49 -18.48
N ALA A 437 12.17 7.83 -19.60
CA ALA A 437 12.37 6.38 -19.63
C ALA A 437 13.56 5.94 -18.76
N ALA A 438 14.67 6.69 -18.76
CA ALA A 438 15.81 6.45 -17.89
C ALA A 438 15.45 6.59 -16.42
N ALA A 439 14.67 7.62 -16.07
CA ALA A 439 14.19 7.81 -14.70
C ALA A 439 13.28 6.66 -14.24
N LEU A 440 12.32 6.25 -15.07
CA LEU A 440 11.42 5.13 -14.77
C LEU A 440 12.17 3.80 -14.64
N LEU A 441 13.13 3.52 -15.52
CA LEU A 441 13.95 2.31 -15.44
C LEU A 441 14.81 2.31 -14.19
N THR A 442 15.45 3.43 -13.85
CA THR A 442 16.24 3.53 -12.61
C THR A 442 15.37 3.33 -11.38
N ALA A 443 14.17 3.93 -11.35
CA ALA A 443 13.19 3.71 -10.27
C ALA A 443 12.76 2.24 -10.18
N SER A 444 12.50 1.59 -11.31
CA SER A 444 12.12 0.17 -11.38
C SER A 444 13.24 -0.75 -10.86
N VAL A 445 14.49 -0.53 -11.28
CA VAL A 445 15.63 -1.33 -10.79
C VAL A 445 15.84 -1.11 -9.30
N THR A 446 15.74 0.15 -8.82
CA THR A 446 15.86 0.47 -7.40
C THR A 446 14.77 -0.21 -6.58
N ALA A 447 13.51 -0.17 -7.06
CA ALA A 447 12.40 -0.85 -6.42
C ALA A 447 12.60 -2.38 -6.39
N THR A 448 13.16 -2.97 -7.46
CA THR A 448 13.51 -4.40 -7.52
C THR A 448 14.55 -4.77 -6.46
N GLN A 449 15.60 -3.97 -6.33
CA GLN A 449 16.68 -4.21 -5.36
C GLN A 449 16.15 -4.08 -3.92
N TYR A 450 15.32 -3.07 -3.66
CA TYR A 450 14.68 -2.87 -2.36
C TYR A 450 13.77 -4.05 -1.99
N PHE A 451 12.89 -4.44 -2.92
CA PHE A 451 11.98 -5.55 -2.72
C PHE A 451 12.73 -6.88 -2.51
N ARG A 452 13.81 -7.11 -3.27
CA ARG A 452 14.68 -8.27 -3.10
C ARG A 452 15.34 -8.29 -1.72
N LYS A 453 15.92 -7.15 -1.28
CA LYS A 453 16.48 -7.00 0.07
C LYS A 453 15.43 -7.32 1.13
N LEU A 454 14.20 -6.83 0.97
CA LEU A 454 13.10 -7.02 1.92
C LEU A 454 12.72 -8.51 2.07
N ILE A 455 12.70 -9.27 0.97
CA ILE A 455 12.40 -10.71 0.99
C ILE A 455 13.58 -11.53 1.54
N GLU A 456 14.82 -11.14 1.19
CA GLU A 456 16.03 -11.87 1.61
C GLU A 456 16.39 -11.61 3.09
N GLU A 457 15.81 -10.59 3.70
CA GLU A 457 16.09 -10.26 5.08
C GLU A 457 15.47 -11.28 6.05
N PRO A 458 16.30 -11.96 6.88
CA PRO A 458 15.82 -13.06 7.72
C PRO A 458 14.82 -12.58 8.78
N TRP A 459 13.76 -13.35 9.01
CA TRP A 459 12.75 -13.10 10.06
C TRP A 459 13.30 -13.30 11.47
N GLY A 460 14.48 -13.94 11.60
CA GLY A 460 15.05 -14.33 12.89
C GLY A 460 14.47 -15.63 13.45
N PHE A 461 13.50 -16.21 12.74
CA PHE A 461 12.94 -17.54 12.96
C PHE A 461 12.64 -18.19 11.61
N GLU A 462 12.39 -19.50 11.60
CA GLU A 462 12.07 -20.22 10.38
C GLU A 462 10.59 -20.14 10.04
N THR A 463 10.27 -19.90 8.75
CA THR A 463 8.89 -19.83 8.24
C THR A 463 8.47 -21.10 7.52
N LYS A 464 9.45 -21.83 6.97
CA LYS A 464 9.21 -23.01 6.15
C LYS A 464 8.58 -24.16 6.96
N ASP A 465 7.62 -24.82 6.34
CA ASP A 465 6.90 -25.98 6.92
C ASP A 465 6.20 -25.64 8.26
N ARG A 466 5.85 -24.37 8.49
CA ARG A 466 5.12 -23.91 9.68
C ARG A 466 3.74 -23.40 9.32
N LEU A 467 2.75 -23.96 10.01
CA LEU A 467 1.35 -23.59 9.87
C LEU A 467 0.89 -22.87 11.14
N GLY A 468 0.44 -21.63 10.98
CA GLY A 468 -0.15 -20.81 12.04
C GLY A 468 -1.67 -20.81 11.98
N PHE A 469 -2.33 -20.67 13.12
CA PHE A 469 -3.75 -20.37 13.22
C PHE A 469 -4.09 -19.72 14.55
N ASN A 470 -5.11 -18.84 14.55
CA ASN A 470 -5.58 -18.20 15.77
C ASN A 470 -6.63 -19.07 16.46
N VAL A 471 -6.64 -19.00 17.80
CA VAL A 471 -7.64 -19.69 18.63
C VAL A 471 -8.28 -18.68 19.58
N ALA A 472 -9.61 -18.68 19.61
CA ALA A 472 -10.36 -17.99 20.63
C ALA A 472 -10.39 -18.83 21.92
N VAL A 473 -10.01 -18.22 23.05
CA VAL A 473 -10.06 -18.83 24.40
C VAL A 473 -11.00 -17.96 25.24
N PRO A 474 -12.32 -18.24 25.18
CA PRO A 474 -13.33 -17.37 25.77
C PRO A 474 -13.36 -17.45 27.30
N ASP A 475 -13.41 -16.29 27.96
CA ASP A 475 -13.54 -16.20 29.43
C ASP A 475 -14.78 -16.91 29.97
N GLY A 476 -15.88 -16.92 29.19
CA GLY A 476 -17.12 -17.58 29.60
C GLY A 476 -17.00 -19.11 29.74
N PHE A 477 -16.08 -19.74 28.98
CA PHE A 477 -15.78 -21.16 29.12
C PHE A 477 -14.54 -21.44 29.99
N PHE A 478 -13.61 -20.48 30.08
CA PHE A 478 -12.36 -20.61 30.82
C PHE A 478 -12.18 -19.41 31.77
N PRO A 479 -12.94 -19.37 32.91
CA PRO A 479 -12.98 -18.19 33.76
C PRO A 479 -11.70 -17.96 34.58
N THR A 480 -10.84 -18.96 34.69
CA THR A 480 -9.62 -18.88 35.50
C THR A 480 -8.35 -19.03 34.63
N ALA A 481 -7.24 -18.45 35.07
CA ALA A 481 -5.94 -18.62 34.46
C ALA A 481 -5.56 -20.10 34.28
N MET A 482 -5.78 -20.89 35.31
CA MET A 482 -5.51 -22.33 35.32
C MET A 482 -6.34 -23.09 34.28
N ALA A 483 -7.63 -22.75 34.14
CA ALA A 483 -8.49 -23.36 33.13
C ALA A 483 -8.03 -23.00 31.70
N LYS A 484 -7.63 -21.77 31.47
CA LYS A 484 -7.08 -21.36 30.18
C LYS A 484 -5.79 -22.09 29.87
N GLN A 485 -4.86 -22.16 30.82
CA GLN A 485 -3.59 -22.86 30.65
C GLN A 485 -3.81 -24.35 30.34
N ALA A 486 -4.62 -25.05 31.13
CA ALA A 486 -4.95 -26.45 30.92
C ALA A 486 -5.57 -26.71 29.54
N ALA A 487 -6.50 -25.84 29.11
CA ALA A 487 -7.11 -25.97 27.78
C ALA A 487 -6.07 -25.84 26.64
N LEU A 488 -5.11 -24.91 26.76
CA LEU A 488 -4.06 -24.72 25.77
C LEU A 488 -3.05 -25.90 25.78
N GLU A 489 -2.64 -26.38 26.95
CA GLU A 489 -1.74 -27.51 27.10
C GLU A 489 -2.33 -28.83 26.56
N ASN A 490 -3.61 -29.12 26.90
CA ASN A 490 -4.33 -30.27 26.37
C ASN A 490 -4.45 -30.21 24.85
N SER A 491 -4.70 -29.01 24.30
CA SER A 491 -4.77 -28.79 22.86
C SER A 491 -3.41 -29.02 22.18
N LEU A 492 -2.32 -28.56 22.79
CA LEU A 492 -0.96 -28.83 22.29
C LEU A 492 -0.65 -30.33 22.29
N ALA A 493 -0.97 -31.01 23.40
CA ALA A 493 -0.75 -32.45 23.51
C ALA A 493 -1.50 -33.22 22.40
N GLN A 494 -2.77 -32.85 22.15
CA GLN A 494 -3.59 -33.50 21.10
C GLN A 494 -3.09 -33.15 19.68
N LEU A 495 -2.67 -31.90 19.43
CA LEU A 495 -2.14 -31.50 18.13
C LEU A 495 -0.82 -32.23 17.79
N ARG A 496 0.03 -32.50 18.78
CA ARG A 496 1.27 -33.28 18.61
C ARG A 496 1.00 -34.73 18.21
N THR A 497 -0.21 -35.27 18.41
CA THR A 497 -0.58 -36.60 17.95
C THR A 497 -1.06 -36.64 16.50
N VAL A 498 -1.25 -35.49 15.85
CA VAL A 498 -1.71 -35.40 14.47
C VAL A 498 -0.60 -35.88 13.52
N PRO A 499 -0.85 -36.87 12.66
CA PRO A 499 0.16 -37.35 11.71
C PRO A 499 0.68 -36.23 10.80
N GLY A 500 2.00 -36.02 10.80
CA GLY A 500 2.65 -34.96 10.04
C GLY A 500 3.00 -33.72 10.86
N VAL A 501 2.61 -33.64 12.14
CA VAL A 501 3.07 -32.61 13.07
C VAL A 501 4.33 -33.11 13.80
N GLU A 502 5.42 -32.40 13.65
CA GLU A 502 6.67 -32.65 14.36
C GLU A 502 6.69 -31.96 15.73
N SER A 503 6.23 -30.72 15.77
CA SER A 503 6.10 -29.95 17.01
C SER A 503 4.91 -29.01 16.94
N ALA A 504 4.36 -28.69 18.12
CA ALA A 504 3.28 -27.70 18.27
C ALA A 504 3.62 -26.76 19.42
N THR A 505 3.38 -25.49 19.23
CA THR A 505 3.62 -24.45 20.24
C THR A 505 2.52 -23.39 20.23
N VAL A 506 2.47 -22.56 21.27
CA VAL A 506 1.54 -21.45 21.43
C VAL A 506 2.30 -20.18 21.78
N VAL A 507 1.83 -19.08 21.24
CA VAL A 507 2.37 -17.74 21.52
C VAL A 507 1.27 -16.67 21.46
N SER A 508 1.41 -15.61 22.24
CA SER A 508 0.57 -14.40 22.18
C SER A 508 1.49 -13.16 22.28
N PRO A 509 1.31 -12.15 21.44
CA PRO A 509 0.57 -12.16 20.17
C PRO A 509 1.26 -13.01 19.10
N SER A 510 0.62 -13.17 17.94
CA SER A 510 1.18 -13.89 16.79
C SER A 510 2.56 -13.37 16.39
N PRO A 511 3.53 -14.24 16.10
CA PRO A 511 4.87 -13.80 15.66
C PRO A 511 4.85 -13.03 14.33
N MET A 512 3.83 -13.28 13.50
CA MET A 512 3.63 -12.67 12.20
C MET A 512 2.32 -11.85 12.12
N GLY A 513 1.71 -11.48 13.23
CA GLY A 513 0.49 -10.67 13.25
C GLY A 513 0.79 -9.18 13.30
N ALA A 514 -0.11 -8.35 12.75
CA ALA A 514 -0.07 -6.90 12.90
C ALA A 514 -0.40 -6.42 14.33
N SER A 515 -0.73 -7.33 15.23
CA SER A 515 -1.02 -7.02 16.63
C SER A 515 0.28 -6.90 17.42
N TRP A 516 0.68 -5.68 17.60
CA TRP A 516 1.86 -5.31 18.36
C TRP A 516 1.52 -5.16 19.83
N SER A 517 2.25 -5.83 20.68
CA SER A 517 2.29 -5.50 22.10
C SER A 517 3.60 -4.79 22.38
N LEU A 518 3.69 -3.50 22.05
CA LEU A 518 4.73 -2.66 22.62
C LEU A 518 4.42 -2.51 24.10
N MET A 519 5.36 -2.92 24.93
CA MET A 519 5.24 -2.79 26.39
C MET A 519 6.36 -1.93 26.92
N GLU A 520 6.00 -1.11 27.89
CA GLU A 520 6.92 -0.27 28.62
C GLU A 520 7.72 -1.11 29.63
N PHE A 521 9.01 -0.87 29.75
CA PHE A 521 9.89 -1.57 30.68
C PHE A 521 11.05 -0.70 31.14
N ASN A 522 11.72 -1.13 32.20
CA ASN A 522 13.02 -0.63 32.65
C ASN A 522 13.95 -1.82 32.93
N ALA A 523 15.24 -1.65 32.64
CA ALA A 523 16.27 -2.65 32.88
C ALA A 523 17.09 -2.27 34.12
N GLU A 524 17.49 -3.27 34.89
CA GLU A 524 18.32 -3.06 36.09
C GLU A 524 19.67 -2.45 35.71
N GLY A 525 20.04 -1.37 36.42
CA GLY A 525 21.28 -0.65 36.19
C GLY A 525 21.26 0.35 35.03
N ALA A 526 20.19 0.39 34.25
CA ALA A 526 20.02 1.40 33.19
C ALA A 526 19.34 2.65 33.74
N PRO A 527 19.77 3.87 33.34
CA PRO A 527 19.04 5.08 33.66
C PRO A 527 17.67 5.05 32.99
N ALA A 528 16.64 5.52 33.71
CA ALA A 528 15.33 5.72 33.06
C ALA A 528 15.46 6.80 31.99
N PRO A 529 14.94 6.57 30.75
CA PRO A 529 15.02 7.58 29.71
C PRO A 529 14.13 8.77 30.03
N GLU A 530 14.64 9.96 29.88
CA GLU A 530 13.83 11.17 30.02
C GLU A 530 13.18 11.51 28.65
N PRO A 531 11.94 12.01 28.69
CA PRO A 531 11.10 12.26 29.84
C PRO A 531 10.12 11.14 30.17
N SER A 532 10.02 10.09 29.33
CA SER A 532 9.01 9.02 29.47
C SER A 532 9.21 8.17 30.73
N GLY A 533 10.44 8.07 31.22
CA GLY A 533 10.81 7.19 32.33
C GLY A 533 10.73 5.71 32.02
N VAL A 534 10.51 5.31 30.75
CA VAL A 534 10.38 3.92 30.32
C VAL A 534 10.97 3.71 28.93
N TYR A 535 11.50 2.50 28.70
CA TYR A 535 11.82 1.98 27.38
C TYR A 535 10.65 1.18 26.84
N THR A 536 10.62 0.93 25.53
CA THR A 536 9.63 0.08 24.91
C THR A 536 10.26 -1.13 24.26
N ALA A 537 9.59 -2.28 24.34
CA ALA A 537 9.99 -3.52 23.67
C ALA A 537 8.75 -4.29 23.22
N TYR A 538 8.93 -5.18 22.23
CA TYR A 538 7.89 -6.11 21.82
C TYR A 538 7.73 -7.20 22.88
N ALA A 539 6.53 -7.35 23.39
CA ALA A 539 6.18 -8.44 24.29
C ALA A 539 5.85 -9.71 23.51
N ARG A 540 6.33 -10.85 24.03
CA ARG A 540 5.91 -12.19 23.60
C ARG A 540 5.55 -13.01 24.82
N VAL A 541 4.52 -13.82 24.68
CA VAL A 541 4.03 -14.69 25.72
C VAL A 541 3.95 -16.13 25.18
N PRO A 542 5.10 -16.81 25.10
CA PRO A 542 5.19 -18.17 24.60
C PRO A 542 4.97 -19.21 25.72
N VAL A 543 4.71 -20.45 25.29
CA VAL A 543 4.87 -21.65 26.13
C VAL A 543 6.32 -22.14 26.07
N PRO A 544 6.78 -23.00 27.02
CA PRO A 544 8.09 -23.66 26.96
C PRO A 544 8.29 -24.39 25.64
N GLY A 545 9.54 -24.31 25.10
CA GLY A 545 9.91 -24.92 23.83
C GLY A 545 9.51 -24.12 22.58
N TYR A 546 8.94 -22.93 22.74
CA TYR A 546 8.53 -22.08 21.62
C TYR A 546 9.69 -21.71 20.70
N PHE A 547 10.82 -21.25 21.26
CA PHE A 547 11.96 -20.78 20.47
C PHE A 547 12.56 -21.91 19.63
N ALA A 548 12.66 -23.12 20.18
CA ALA A 548 13.09 -24.31 19.44
C ALA A 548 12.11 -24.68 18.32
N ALA A 549 10.78 -24.66 18.58
CA ALA A 549 9.76 -24.94 17.58
C ALA A 549 9.75 -23.92 16.45
N MET A 550 10.13 -22.66 16.73
CA MET A 550 10.25 -21.60 15.75
C MET A 550 11.62 -21.57 15.04
N GLY A 551 12.59 -22.37 15.45
CA GLY A 551 13.96 -22.30 14.93
C GLY A 551 14.67 -20.99 15.30
N GLN A 552 14.21 -20.28 16.34
CA GLN A 552 14.87 -19.08 16.84
C GLN A 552 16.03 -19.46 17.79
N PRO A 553 17.28 -19.07 17.50
CA PRO A 553 18.44 -19.56 18.25
C PRO A 553 18.46 -18.99 19.67
N LEU A 554 18.65 -19.88 20.64
CA LEU A 554 19.02 -19.51 22.01
C LEU A 554 20.53 -19.25 22.06
N LEU A 555 20.92 -18.01 22.32
CA LEU A 555 22.33 -17.56 22.29
C LEU A 555 23.02 -17.71 23.63
N GLN A 556 22.32 -17.49 24.74
CA GLN A 556 22.84 -17.59 26.11
C GLN A 556 21.74 -18.04 27.07
N GLY A 557 22.15 -18.71 28.16
CA GLY A 557 21.23 -19.11 29.20
C GLY A 557 20.36 -20.30 28.86
N ARG A 558 19.05 -20.27 29.21
CA ARG A 558 18.11 -21.37 29.04
C ARG A 558 16.77 -20.88 28.49
N ASP A 559 16.03 -21.77 27.84
CA ASP A 559 14.62 -21.57 27.51
C ASP A 559 13.74 -21.67 28.75
N PHE A 560 12.46 -21.28 28.63
CA PHE A 560 11.44 -21.50 29.65
C PHE A 560 11.27 -22.99 29.92
N ARG A 561 10.95 -23.30 31.18
CA ARG A 561 10.69 -24.65 31.67
C ARG A 561 9.25 -24.77 32.15
N GLU A 562 8.75 -25.98 32.22
CA GLU A 562 7.43 -26.25 32.83
C GLU A 562 7.39 -25.86 34.32
N SER A 563 8.56 -25.83 34.98
CA SER A 563 8.73 -25.34 36.35
C SER A 563 8.61 -23.82 36.51
N ASP A 564 8.65 -23.04 35.44
CA ASP A 564 8.43 -21.59 35.48
C ASP A 564 6.92 -21.28 35.59
N THR A 565 6.29 -21.78 36.64
CA THR A 565 4.84 -21.67 36.94
C THR A 565 4.47 -20.29 37.46
N ALA A 566 3.16 -20.10 37.69
CA ALA A 566 2.58 -18.89 38.26
C ALA A 566 3.21 -18.48 39.63
N ASP A 567 3.52 -19.46 40.46
CA ASP A 567 4.06 -19.28 41.81
C ASP A 567 5.59 -19.28 41.86
N ALA A 568 6.26 -19.57 40.74
CA ALA A 568 7.69 -19.55 40.62
C ALA A 568 8.24 -18.10 40.52
N PRO A 569 9.53 -17.86 40.83
CA PRO A 569 10.16 -16.56 40.58
C PRO A 569 9.97 -16.11 39.12
N LEU A 570 9.63 -14.85 38.94
CA LEU A 570 9.34 -14.33 37.61
C LEU A 570 10.57 -14.32 36.74
N VAL A 571 10.45 -14.87 35.54
CA VAL A 571 11.52 -14.97 34.56
C VAL A 571 11.14 -14.32 33.23
N CYS A 572 12.17 -13.89 32.48
CA CYS A 572 12.00 -13.38 31.13
C CYS A 572 13.17 -13.84 30.24
N ILE A 573 12.93 -13.85 28.94
CA ILE A 573 13.94 -14.05 27.91
C ILE A 573 13.98 -12.80 27.05
N VAL A 574 15.16 -12.31 26.70
CA VAL A 574 15.36 -11.08 25.95
C VAL A 574 15.98 -11.37 24.58
N SER A 575 15.73 -10.52 23.60
CA SER A 575 16.45 -10.55 22.32
C SER A 575 17.89 -10.05 22.45
N GLN A 576 18.73 -10.38 21.47
CA GLN A 576 20.13 -9.97 21.43
C GLN A 576 20.28 -8.44 21.41
N SER A 577 19.38 -7.72 20.74
CA SER A 577 19.36 -6.26 20.69
C SER A 577 19.15 -5.64 22.07
N ILE A 578 18.19 -6.16 22.86
CA ILE A 578 17.99 -5.74 24.26
C ILE A 578 19.24 -6.02 25.09
N ALA A 579 19.79 -7.24 24.99
CA ALA A 579 20.98 -7.62 25.75
C ALA A 579 22.19 -6.71 25.45
N LYS A 580 22.45 -6.43 24.17
CA LYS A 580 23.52 -5.53 23.74
C LYS A 580 23.31 -4.07 24.16
N ARG A 581 22.08 -3.61 24.14
CA ARG A 581 21.73 -2.21 24.47
C ARG A 581 21.92 -1.93 25.96
N PHE A 582 21.45 -2.82 26.83
CA PHE A 582 21.40 -2.57 28.28
C PHE A 582 22.60 -3.15 29.03
N TRP A 583 23.23 -4.21 28.52
CA TRP A 583 24.38 -4.89 29.17
C TRP A 583 25.47 -5.21 28.14
N PRO A 584 26.03 -4.19 27.44
CA PRO A 584 26.96 -4.42 26.32
C PRO A 584 28.24 -5.17 26.70
N ASN A 585 28.69 -5.05 27.93
CA ASN A 585 29.96 -5.63 28.44
C ASN A 585 29.76 -6.64 29.58
N GLU A 586 28.53 -7.01 29.86
CA GLU A 586 28.19 -7.92 30.97
C GLU A 586 27.25 -9.02 30.47
N SER A 587 27.20 -10.13 31.23
CA SER A 587 26.16 -11.15 30.96
C SER A 587 24.79 -10.61 31.34
N PRO A 588 23.81 -10.68 30.44
CA PRO A 588 22.44 -10.32 30.77
C PRO A 588 21.74 -11.35 31.66
N ILE A 589 22.27 -12.58 31.74
CA ILE A 589 21.69 -13.66 32.56
C ILE A 589 21.80 -13.30 34.04
N GLY A 590 20.67 -13.38 34.74
CA GLY A 590 20.54 -13.00 36.15
C GLY A 590 20.21 -11.53 36.38
N LYS A 591 20.36 -10.67 35.38
CA LYS A 591 19.88 -9.27 35.43
C LYS A 591 18.35 -9.24 35.46
N ARG A 592 17.78 -8.12 35.85
CA ARG A 592 16.35 -8.01 36.06
C ARG A 592 15.70 -6.96 35.15
N ILE A 593 14.49 -7.21 34.74
CA ILE A 593 13.61 -6.31 33.98
C ILE A 593 12.34 -6.04 34.81
N LYS A 594 11.93 -4.79 34.84
CA LYS A 594 10.69 -4.33 35.46
C LYS A 594 9.76 -3.81 34.39
N TRP A 595 8.54 -4.29 34.37
CA TRP A 595 7.51 -3.79 33.44
C TRP A 595 6.94 -2.46 33.95
N GLY A 596 6.87 -1.48 33.03
CA GLY A 596 6.49 -0.11 33.36
C GLY A 596 7.62 0.66 34.01
N ARG A 597 7.27 1.67 34.78
CA ARG A 597 8.21 2.57 35.45
C ARG A 597 8.92 1.90 36.60
N LEU A 598 10.07 2.48 37.01
CA LEU A 598 10.86 1.98 38.13
C LEU A 598 10.12 2.14 39.49
N ASP A 599 9.28 3.16 39.62
CA ASP A 599 8.49 3.43 40.82
C ASP A 599 7.15 2.68 40.89
N ALA A 600 6.75 1.97 39.80
CA ALA A 600 5.52 1.16 39.81
C ALA A 600 5.64 -0.02 40.80
N GLU A 601 4.55 -0.36 41.48
CA GLU A 601 4.44 -1.56 42.34
C GLU A 601 4.31 -2.85 41.50
N ARG A 602 5.29 -3.13 40.65
CA ARG A 602 5.33 -4.34 39.85
C ARG A 602 6.59 -5.15 40.15
N PRO A 603 6.50 -6.49 40.19
CA PRO A 603 7.64 -7.32 40.49
C PRO A 603 8.67 -7.33 39.34
N TRP A 604 9.93 -7.52 39.71
CA TRP A 604 11.03 -7.72 38.76
C TRP A 604 11.01 -9.13 38.19
N SER A 605 11.32 -9.26 36.91
CA SER A 605 11.53 -10.53 36.21
C SER A 605 13.01 -10.73 35.94
N THR A 606 13.54 -11.93 36.24
CA THR A 606 14.96 -12.28 36.03
C THR A 606 15.17 -12.75 34.61
N VAL A 607 16.19 -12.24 33.94
CA VAL A 607 16.62 -12.70 32.62
C VAL A 607 17.27 -14.06 32.73
N VAL A 608 16.64 -15.08 32.11
CA VAL A 608 17.12 -16.48 32.14
C VAL A 608 17.70 -16.95 30.81
N GLY A 609 17.41 -16.20 29.72
CA GLY A 609 17.90 -16.54 28.39
C GLY A 609 18.00 -15.32 27.47
N VAL A 610 18.85 -15.46 26.45
CA VAL A 610 18.99 -14.52 25.35
C VAL A 610 18.77 -15.27 24.04
N VAL A 611 17.86 -14.77 23.22
CA VAL A 611 17.54 -15.33 21.89
C VAL A 611 17.98 -14.39 20.77
N GLY A 612 18.12 -14.92 19.56
CA GLY A 612 18.36 -14.11 18.36
C GLY A 612 17.25 -13.08 18.16
N ASP A 613 17.57 -11.95 17.52
CA ASP A 613 16.59 -10.95 17.17
C ASP A 613 15.59 -11.51 16.14
N SER A 614 14.33 -11.11 16.26
CA SER A 614 13.29 -11.47 15.30
C SER A 614 12.55 -10.22 14.86
N LYS A 615 12.17 -10.18 13.59
CA LYS A 615 11.32 -9.13 13.05
C LYS A 615 9.88 -9.33 13.45
N ALA A 616 9.19 -8.23 13.46
CA ALA A 616 7.75 -8.23 13.51
C ALA A 616 7.19 -7.51 12.26
N ILE A 617 6.00 -7.90 11.80
CA ILE A 617 5.38 -7.29 10.63
C ILE A 617 5.04 -5.82 10.93
N GLY A 618 5.44 -4.91 10.01
CA GLY A 618 5.25 -3.47 10.14
C GLY A 618 6.37 -2.77 10.95
N ASP A 619 7.45 -3.49 11.28
CA ASP A 619 8.65 -2.86 11.81
C ASP A 619 9.22 -1.91 10.76
N PRO A 620 9.37 -0.62 11.03
CA PRO A 620 9.85 0.36 10.03
C PRO A 620 11.26 0.11 9.51
N GLY A 621 12.01 -0.84 10.07
CA GLY A 621 13.27 -1.35 9.50
C GLY A 621 14.49 -0.44 9.58
N ASP A 622 14.34 0.85 9.81
CA ASP A 622 15.39 1.87 9.75
C ASP A 622 15.73 2.54 11.09
N GLY A 623 15.20 2.02 12.16
CA GLY A 623 15.47 2.48 13.52
C GLY A 623 16.06 1.38 14.39
N GLU A 624 16.51 1.72 15.59
CA GLU A 624 16.77 0.74 16.62
C GLU A 624 15.53 -0.14 16.80
N VAL A 625 15.57 -1.37 16.28
CA VAL A 625 14.48 -2.34 16.44
C VAL A 625 14.18 -2.39 17.94
N PRO A 626 12.96 -2.05 18.38
CA PRO A 626 12.62 -2.26 19.76
C PRO A 626 12.73 -3.75 19.99
N GLY A 627 13.75 -4.19 20.74
CA GLY A 627 14.00 -5.60 20.94
C GLY A 627 12.79 -6.31 21.52
N MET A 628 12.84 -7.61 21.59
CA MET A 628 11.76 -8.45 22.13
C MET A 628 12.06 -8.86 23.56
N ILE A 629 11.03 -8.84 24.42
CA ILE A 629 11.05 -9.44 25.76
C ILE A 629 9.93 -10.48 25.85
N ALA A 630 10.29 -11.72 26.12
CA ALA A 630 9.34 -12.80 26.31
C ALA A 630 9.13 -13.12 27.79
N ARG A 631 7.88 -13.48 28.16
CA ARG A 631 7.51 -14.02 29.48
C ARG A 631 6.70 -15.30 29.30
N PRO A 632 6.85 -16.32 30.17
CA PRO A 632 6.12 -17.56 30.01
C PRO A 632 4.60 -17.35 30.20
N LEU A 633 3.81 -18.06 29.40
CA LEU A 633 2.34 -17.95 29.39
C LEU A 633 1.74 -18.21 30.77
N SER A 634 2.26 -19.18 31.52
CA SER A 634 1.84 -19.50 32.89
C SER A 634 1.90 -18.30 33.82
N GLN A 635 3.00 -17.55 33.81
CA GLN A 635 3.17 -16.37 34.67
C GLN A 635 2.32 -15.17 34.20
N MET A 636 2.14 -15.04 32.88
CA MET A 636 1.28 -13.97 32.34
C MET A 636 -0.21 -14.16 32.65
N LEU A 637 -0.71 -15.38 32.53
CA LEU A 637 -2.10 -15.71 32.85
C LEU A 637 -2.41 -15.46 34.33
N ALA A 638 -1.46 -15.75 35.22
CA ALA A 638 -1.65 -15.57 36.65
C ALA A 638 -1.67 -14.09 37.07
N GLN A 639 -0.91 -13.24 36.41
CA GLN A 639 -0.85 -11.80 36.73
C GLN A 639 -2.09 -11.02 36.26
N ALA A 640 -2.95 -11.58 35.38
CA ALA A 640 -4.26 -11.08 34.93
C ALA A 640 -4.31 -9.58 34.56
N THR A 641 -3.17 -8.94 34.23
CA THR A 641 -3.09 -7.49 33.98
C THR A 641 -3.55 -7.04 32.61
N ALA A 642 -3.72 -7.98 31.66
CA ALA A 642 -4.27 -7.69 30.34
C ALA A 642 -4.86 -8.96 29.72
N PRO A 643 -5.93 -8.86 28.93
CA PRO A 643 -6.42 -10.00 28.16
C PRO A 643 -5.34 -10.47 27.18
N LEU A 644 -5.20 -11.79 27.01
CA LEU A 644 -4.36 -12.35 25.95
C LEU A 644 -5.03 -12.09 24.61
N PHE A 645 -4.38 -11.26 23.81
CA PHE A 645 -4.85 -10.96 22.45
C PHE A 645 -4.22 -11.95 21.46
N ASN A 646 -5.05 -12.48 20.54
CA ASN A 646 -4.58 -13.28 19.39
C ASN A 646 -3.68 -14.46 19.78
N ILE A 647 -4.21 -15.39 20.57
CA ILE A 647 -3.51 -16.65 20.84
C ILE A 647 -3.32 -17.40 19.53
N THR A 648 -2.06 -17.66 19.21
CA THR A 648 -1.67 -18.31 17.97
C THR A 648 -1.01 -19.65 18.27
N PHE A 649 -1.54 -20.70 17.69
CA PHE A 649 -0.88 -22.00 17.59
C PHE A 649 0.01 -22.00 16.35
N VAL A 650 1.22 -22.54 16.50
CA VAL A 650 2.13 -22.79 15.40
C VAL A 650 2.49 -24.28 15.39
N LEU A 651 2.25 -24.92 14.27
CA LEU A 651 2.59 -26.32 14.02
C LEU A 651 3.81 -26.35 13.09
N HIS A 652 4.87 -27.05 13.47
CA HIS A 652 5.94 -27.44 12.57
C HIS A 652 5.55 -28.78 11.94
N THR A 653 5.54 -28.83 10.61
CA THR A 653 5.11 -30.02 9.85
C THR A 653 6.30 -30.61 9.10
N ASN A 654 6.22 -31.89 8.77
CA ASN A 654 7.26 -32.56 8.00
C ASN A 654 7.09 -32.42 6.47
N GLY A 655 6.56 -31.28 6.02
CA GLY A 655 6.24 -31.02 4.61
C GLY A 655 4.95 -31.68 4.12
N ARG A 656 4.19 -32.37 4.99
CA ARG A 656 2.87 -32.90 4.65
C ARG A 656 1.80 -31.82 4.80
N ALA A 657 0.94 -31.72 3.81
CA ALA A 657 -0.21 -30.85 3.89
C ALA A 657 -1.21 -31.39 4.94
N ILE A 658 -1.41 -30.62 6.01
CA ILE A 658 -2.41 -30.92 7.03
C ILE A 658 -3.63 -30.05 6.75
N THR A 659 -4.82 -30.66 6.62
CA THR A 659 -6.04 -29.90 6.32
C THR A 659 -6.55 -29.17 7.56
N GLU A 660 -7.21 -28.03 7.36
CA GLU A 660 -7.89 -27.31 8.45
C GLU A 660 -8.88 -28.19 9.20
N ALA A 661 -9.61 -29.06 8.48
CA ALA A 661 -10.57 -29.99 9.06
C ALA A 661 -9.91 -30.94 10.07
N THR A 662 -8.72 -31.44 9.77
CA THR A 662 -7.93 -32.31 10.67
C THR A 662 -7.57 -31.57 11.95
N ILE A 663 -7.09 -30.33 11.83
CA ILE A 663 -6.70 -29.51 12.99
C ILE A 663 -7.94 -29.16 13.83
N ARG A 664 -9.02 -28.73 13.20
CA ARG A 664 -10.30 -28.43 13.89
C ARG A 664 -10.82 -29.66 14.66
N SER A 665 -10.75 -30.83 14.03
CA SER A 665 -11.16 -32.09 14.68
C SER A 665 -10.27 -32.46 15.86
N ALA A 666 -8.96 -32.26 15.76
CA ALA A 666 -8.01 -32.47 16.85
C ALA A 666 -8.27 -31.51 18.02
N LEU A 667 -8.47 -30.22 17.74
CA LEU A 667 -8.81 -29.23 18.75
C LEU A 667 -10.15 -29.55 19.44
N ALA A 668 -11.17 -29.90 18.67
CA ALA A 668 -12.49 -30.26 19.24
C ALA A 668 -12.44 -31.50 20.15
N ARG A 669 -11.57 -32.48 19.84
CA ARG A 669 -11.32 -33.62 20.74
C ARG A 669 -10.62 -33.23 22.03
N ALA A 670 -9.68 -32.26 21.94
CA ALA A 670 -9.02 -31.74 23.13
C ALA A 670 -9.92 -30.84 23.97
N ASN A 671 -10.63 -29.94 23.32
CA ASN A 671 -11.58 -29.04 23.95
C ASN A 671 -12.59 -28.45 22.93
N PRO A 672 -13.87 -28.84 22.99
CA PRO A 672 -14.89 -28.37 22.04
C PRO A 672 -15.21 -26.88 22.17
N ASN A 673 -14.79 -26.23 23.26
CA ASN A 673 -15.01 -24.81 23.50
C ASN A 673 -13.92 -23.88 22.91
N LEU A 674 -12.93 -24.46 22.22
CA LEU A 674 -11.93 -23.70 21.49
C LEU A 674 -12.29 -23.63 20.01
N ALA A 675 -12.26 -22.41 19.44
CA ALA A 675 -12.56 -22.18 18.04
C ALA A 675 -11.32 -21.70 17.27
N ALA A 676 -10.86 -22.50 16.30
CA ALA A 676 -9.74 -22.15 15.43
C ALA A 676 -10.20 -21.40 14.17
N ARG A 677 -9.43 -20.39 13.78
CA ARG A 677 -9.65 -19.60 12.55
C ARG A 677 -8.33 -19.11 11.96
N ASN A 678 -8.43 -18.50 10.78
CA ASN A 678 -7.29 -17.89 10.10
C ASN A 678 -6.11 -18.86 10.06
N PHE A 679 -6.25 -19.89 9.25
CA PHE A 679 -5.14 -20.80 8.97
C PHE A 679 -4.26 -20.19 7.90
N TRP A 680 -2.97 -20.16 8.13
CA TRP A 680 -1.99 -19.69 7.17
C TRP A 680 -0.69 -20.47 7.26
N SER A 681 0.00 -20.63 6.13
CA SER A 681 1.42 -20.99 6.19
C SER A 681 2.23 -19.75 6.60
N MET A 682 3.31 -19.94 7.34
CA MET A 682 4.15 -18.81 7.73
C MET A 682 4.88 -18.21 6.51
N ASP A 683 5.16 -19.00 5.48
CA ASP A 683 5.70 -18.52 4.21
C ASP A 683 4.70 -17.61 3.49
N ASP A 684 3.40 -17.98 3.45
CA ASP A 684 2.36 -17.12 2.86
C ASP A 684 2.19 -15.82 3.65
N ALA A 685 2.22 -15.90 4.99
CA ALA A 685 2.15 -14.72 5.84
C ALA A 685 3.35 -13.78 5.59
N ALA A 686 4.55 -14.33 5.47
CA ALA A 686 5.75 -13.57 5.12
C ALA A 686 5.62 -12.92 3.73
N ALA A 687 5.12 -13.65 2.73
CA ALA A 687 4.86 -13.11 1.40
C ALA A 687 3.77 -12.03 1.39
N GLN A 688 2.73 -12.18 2.23
CA GLN A 688 1.63 -11.20 2.36
C GLN A 688 2.05 -9.94 3.10
N SER A 689 2.99 -10.02 4.04
CA SER A 689 3.49 -8.84 4.75
C SER A 689 4.13 -7.81 3.81
N HIS A 690 4.69 -8.28 2.69
CA HIS A 690 5.31 -7.46 1.64
C HIS A 690 4.40 -7.26 0.42
N ALA A 691 3.09 -7.55 0.54
CA ALA A 691 2.17 -7.48 -0.60
C ALA A 691 2.03 -6.05 -1.16
N THR A 692 2.09 -5.04 -0.30
CA THR A 692 2.03 -3.63 -0.73
C THR A 692 3.27 -3.23 -1.53
N GLU A 693 4.45 -3.59 -1.04
CA GLU A 693 5.73 -3.33 -1.71
C GLU A 693 5.81 -4.06 -3.04
N ARG A 694 5.37 -5.33 -3.07
CA ARG A 694 5.26 -6.12 -4.31
C ARG A 694 4.32 -5.46 -5.32
N PHE A 695 3.17 -4.97 -4.88
CA PHE A 695 2.22 -4.27 -5.74
C PHE A 695 2.82 -3.01 -6.37
N ILE A 696 3.50 -2.19 -5.57
CA ILE A 696 4.19 -0.98 -6.04
C ILE A 696 5.29 -1.35 -7.03
N PHE A 697 6.13 -2.34 -6.70
CA PHE A 697 7.19 -2.83 -7.56
C PHE A 697 6.66 -3.27 -8.93
N VAL A 698 5.61 -4.07 -8.97
CA VAL A 698 4.98 -4.54 -10.21
C VAL A 698 4.48 -3.37 -11.05
N LEU A 699 3.82 -2.38 -10.43
CA LEU A 699 3.30 -1.22 -11.16
C LEU A 699 4.40 -0.31 -11.69
N VAL A 700 5.40 0.01 -10.89
CA VAL A 700 6.54 0.84 -11.32
C VAL A 700 7.29 0.15 -12.47
N SER A 701 7.49 -1.17 -12.38
CA SER A 701 8.14 -1.95 -13.44
C SER A 701 7.29 -2.00 -14.72
N ALA A 702 5.98 -2.13 -14.61
CA ALA A 702 5.07 -2.09 -15.76
C ALA A 702 5.11 -0.72 -16.45
N PHE A 703 5.13 0.39 -15.69
CA PHE A 703 5.28 1.73 -16.26
C PHE A 703 6.66 1.97 -16.86
N ALA A 704 7.73 1.45 -16.26
CA ALA A 704 9.07 1.51 -16.82
C ALA A 704 9.16 0.76 -18.15
N PHE A 705 8.58 -0.43 -18.24
CA PHE A 705 8.47 -1.20 -19.47
C PHE A 705 7.63 -0.46 -20.53
N LEU A 706 6.47 0.08 -20.15
CA LEU A 706 5.63 0.87 -21.05
C LEU A 706 6.38 2.10 -21.57
N GLY A 707 7.06 2.84 -20.67
CA GLY A 707 7.88 3.98 -21.03
C GLY A 707 9.01 3.62 -21.99
N LEU A 708 9.69 2.48 -21.76
CA LEU A 708 10.73 1.96 -22.64
C LEU A 708 10.20 1.66 -24.05
N VAL A 709 9.04 0.97 -24.13
CA VAL A 709 8.40 0.65 -25.43
C VAL A 709 8.00 1.93 -26.16
N LEU A 710 7.39 2.88 -25.46
CA LEU A 710 7.00 4.16 -26.05
C LEU A 710 8.22 4.96 -26.51
N ALA A 711 9.29 5.05 -25.73
CA ALA A 711 10.53 5.73 -26.12
C ALA A 711 11.20 5.06 -27.33
N ALA A 712 11.14 3.72 -27.44
CA ALA A 712 11.62 2.99 -28.59
C ALA A 712 10.80 3.32 -29.86
N ILE A 713 9.48 3.45 -29.76
CA ILE A 713 8.57 3.86 -30.85
C ILE A 713 8.91 5.30 -31.29
N GLY A 714 9.14 6.23 -30.36
CA GLY A 714 9.50 7.62 -30.63
C GLY A 714 10.83 7.74 -31.38
N LEU A 715 11.88 7.05 -30.89
CA LEU A 715 13.17 7.02 -31.57
C LEU A 715 13.07 6.38 -32.97
N TYR A 716 12.36 5.25 -33.10
CA TYR A 716 12.13 4.63 -34.38
C TYR A 716 11.46 5.60 -35.36
N GLY A 717 10.38 6.31 -34.91
CA GLY A 717 9.67 7.29 -35.73
C GLY A 717 10.57 8.43 -36.20
N LEU A 718 11.40 8.99 -35.32
CA LEU A 718 12.37 10.04 -35.64
C LEU A 718 13.40 9.56 -36.68
N LEU A 719 14.00 8.39 -36.43
CA LEU A 719 15.03 7.84 -37.32
C LEU A 719 14.48 7.48 -38.69
N ALA A 720 13.29 6.88 -38.75
CA ALA A 720 12.61 6.53 -39.99
C ALA A 720 12.36 7.78 -40.85
N LEU A 721 11.91 8.87 -40.22
CA LEU A 721 11.73 10.16 -40.92
C LEU A 721 13.06 10.75 -41.39
N GLN A 722 14.09 10.72 -40.56
CA GLN A 722 15.43 11.25 -40.93
C GLN A 722 16.05 10.46 -42.10
N VAL A 723 15.94 9.13 -42.07
CA VAL A 723 16.45 8.27 -43.15
C VAL A 723 15.69 8.54 -44.45
N ALA A 724 14.35 8.63 -44.40
CA ALA A 724 13.52 8.92 -45.58
C ALA A 724 13.91 10.26 -46.26
N ARG A 725 14.18 11.31 -45.45
CA ARG A 725 14.58 12.63 -45.95
C ARG A 725 16.04 12.73 -46.44
N ARG A 726 16.90 11.81 -46.02
CA ARG A 726 18.31 11.81 -46.32
C ARG A 726 18.68 10.73 -47.37
N GLN A 727 17.72 10.13 -48.02
CA GLN A 727 17.96 9.05 -49.00
C GLN A 727 18.93 9.48 -50.11
N ARG A 728 18.78 10.71 -50.66
CA ARG A 728 19.68 11.27 -51.65
C ARG A 728 21.11 11.42 -51.12
N GLU A 729 21.29 11.93 -49.90
CA GLU A 729 22.59 12.03 -49.25
C GLU A 729 23.26 10.67 -49.06
N PHE A 730 22.51 9.66 -48.58
CA PHE A 730 23.00 8.30 -48.42
C PHE A 730 23.30 7.65 -49.79
N GLY A 731 22.47 7.92 -50.79
CA GLY A 731 22.72 7.46 -52.18
C GLY A 731 23.99 8.05 -52.77
N ILE A 732 24.22 9.36 -52.61
CA ILE A 732 25.48 10.03 -53.06
C ILE A 732 26.69 9.43 -52.31
N ARG A 733 26.62 9.25 -51.01
CA ARG A 733 27.71 8.65 -50.24
C ARG A 733 28.01 7.22 -50.67
N SER A 734 26.95 6.41 -50.90
CA SER A 734 27.10 5.04 -51.41
C SER A 734 27.71 5.04 -52.82
N ALA A 735 27.31 5.97 -53.72
CA ALA A 735 27.90 6.14 -55.04
C ALA A 735 29.38 6.54 -54.97
N LEU A 736 29.81 7.30 -53.96
CA LEU A 736 31.20 7.70 -53.68
C LEU A 736 31.99 6.62 -52.92
N GLY A 737 31.45 5.42 -52.71
CA GLY A 737 32.12 4.26 -52.14
C GLY A 737 31.96 4.06 -50.64
N ALA A 738 31.02 4.77 -49.99
CA ALA A 738 30.73 4.51 -48.57
C ALA A 738 30.10 3.12 -48.38
N THR A 739 30.64 2.35 -47.46
CA THR A 739 30.14 1.01 -47.09
C THR A 739 28.85 1.09 -46.27
N ALA A 740 28.03 0.05 -46.35
CA ALA A 740 26.84 -0.07 -45.53
C ALA A 740 27.13 0.07 -44.02
N ARG A 741 28.31 -0.40 -43.57
CA ARG A 741 28.76 -0.29 -42.19
C ARG A 741 28.99 1.17 -41.78
N GLN A 742 29.60 2.01 -42.62
CA GLN A 742 29.84 3.43 -42.35
C GLN A 742 28.53 4.22 -42.24
N ILE A 743 27.50 3.87 -43.04
CA ILE A 743 26.18 4.49 -42.94
C ILE A 743 25.49 4.09 -41.64
N ILE A 744 25.55 2.82 -41.23
CA ILE A 744 25.02 2.33 -39.98
C ILE A 744 25.72 3.00 -38.77
N GLU A 745 27.05 3.10 -38.79
CA GLU A 745 27.84 3.77 -37.77
C GLU A 745 27.44 5.25 -37.61
N LEU A 746 27.17 5.96 -38.69
CA LEU A 746 26.70 7.34 -38.64
C LEU A 746 25.34 7.47 -37.91
N VAL A 747 24.41 6.58 -38.21
CA VAL A 747 23.11 6.54 -37.55
C VAL A 747 23.26 6.16 -36.08
N ALA A 748 24.11 5.17 -35.78
CA ALA A 748 24.37 4.71 -34.40
C ALA A 748 24.98 5.82 -33.52
N TRP A 749 25.91 6.62 -34.06
CA TRP A 749 26.48 7.77 -33.34
C TRP A 749 25.43 8.84 -33.01
N GLN A 750 24.47 9.09 -33.91
CA GLN A 750 23.38 10.02 -33.63
C GLN A 750 22.46 9.47 -32.50
N CYS A 751 22.18 8.18 -32.53
CA CYS A 751 21.42 7.53 -31.46
C CYS A 751 22.16 7.57 -30.12
N ALA A 752 23.48 7.31 -30.11
CA ALA A 752 24.31 7.36 -28.92
C ALA A 752 24.34 8.77 -28.28
N ALA A 753 24.41 9.80 -29.11
CA ALA A 753 24.38 11.20 -28.66
C ALA A 753 23.02 11.55 -28.01
N LEU A 754 21.90 11.16 -28.63
CA LEU A 754 20.55 11.36 -28.04
C LEU A 754 20.39 10.59 -26.75
N LEU A 755 20.84 9.33 -26.73
CA LEU A 755 20.79 8.46 -25.55
C LEU A 755 21.60 9.07 -24.38
N SER A 756 22.83 9.51 -24.62
CA SER A 756 23.68 10.09 -23.58
C SER A 756 23.06 11.36 -22.99
N LEU A 757 22.54 12.25 -23.85
CA LEU A 757 21.84 13.46 -23.40
C LEU A 757 20.58 13.12 -22.60
N GLY A 758 19.76 12.21 -23.11
CA GLY A 758 18.53 11.79 -22.43
C GLY A 758 18.82 11.11 -21.11
N PHE A 759 19.78 10.18 -21.07
CA PHE A 759 20.17 9.49 -19.85
C PHE A 759 20.71 10.46 -18.78
N THR A 760 21.59 11.40 -19.18
CA THR A 760 22.14 12.41 -18.25
C THR A 760 21.04 13.31 -17.69
N ALA A 761 20.12 13.78 -18.55
CA ALA A 761 18.99 14.60 -18.12
C ALA A 761 18.05 13.80 -17.17
N GLY A 762 17.79 12.54 -17.48
CA GLY A 762 17.01 11.64 -16.65
C GLY A 762 17.66 11.35 -15.28
N ALA A 763 18.97 11.16 -15.27
CA ALA A 763 19.76 10.97 -14.06
C ALA A 763 19.67 12.20 -13.14
N LEU A 764 19.85 13.40 -13.68
CA LEU A 764 19.73 14.65 -12.92
C LEU A 764 18.31 14.85 -12.38
N ALA A 765 17.29 14.58 -13.20
CA ALA A 765 15.90 14.67 -12.77
C ALA A 765 15.57 13.68 -11.64
N THR A 766 16.04 12.43 -11.76
CA THR A 766 15.86 11.39 -10.72
C THR A 766 16.56 11.76 -9.43
N TYR A 767 17.80 12.25 -9.50
CA TYR A 767 18.53 12.71 -8.32
C TYR A 767 17.81 13.84 -7.60
N GLY A 768 17.31 14.84 -8.34
CA GLY A 768 16.52 15.94 -7.79
C GLY A 768 15.21 15.47 -7.13
N MET A 769 14.49 14.56 -7.80
CA MET A 769 13.25 14.00 -7.28
C MET A 769 13.47 13.21 -6.00
N VAL A 770 14.46 12.32 -5.97
CA VAL A 770 14.80 11.53 -4.78
C VAL A 770 15.14 12.45 -3.60
N ARG A 771 15.90 13.51 -3.82
CA ARG A 771 16.25 14.47 -2.78
C ARG A 771 15.03 15.21 -2.21
N LEU A 772 14.05 15.56 -3.06
CA LEU A 772 12.81 16.21 -2.64
C LEU A 772 11.89 15.22 -1.86
N VAL A 773 11.77 13.99 -2.33
CA VAL A 773 10.86 13.00 -1.76
C VAL A 773 11.40 12.44 -0.43
N ARG A 774 12.71 12.26 -0.27
CA ARG A 774 13.32 11.77 0.97
C ARG A 774 13.06 12.67 2.18
N ASN A 775 12.78 13.94 1.98
CA ASN A 775 12.37 14.83 3.07
C ASN A 775 10.96 14.50 3.62
N GLN A 776 10.13 13.84 2.82
CA GLN A 776 8.77 13.46 3.21
C GLN A 776 8.63 11.95 3.48
N TRP A 777 9.52 11.15 2.89
CA TRP A 777 9.54 9.70 3.01
C TRP A 777 10.98 9.23 3.17
N ALA A 778 11.41 9.13 4.42
CA ALA A 778 12.80 8.78 4.78
C ALA A 778 13.20 7.36 4.33
N GLU A 779 12.24 6.45 4.28
CA GLU A 779 12.43 5.05 3.87
C GLU A 779 12.62 4.85 2.36
N MET A 780 12.43 5.90 1.54
CA MET A 780 12.58 5.75 0.10
C MET A 780 14.03 5.41 -0.27
N PRO A 781 14.27 4.24 -0.91
CA PRO A 781 15.62 3.84 -1.28
C PRO A 781 16.19 4.79 -2.34
N ALA A 782 17.43 5.23 -2.15
CA ALA A 782 18.16 5.98 -3.17
C ALA A 782 18.71 5.03 -4.22
N PRO A 783 18.69 5.41 -5.52
CA PRO A 783 19.31 4.63 -6.57
C PRO A 783 20.82 4.47 -6.29
N ASN A 784 21.29 3.23 -6.30
CA ASN A 784 22.71 2.92 -6.23
C ASN A 784 23.35 2.89 -7.62
N PHE A 785 24.68 2.78 -7.68
CA PHE A 785 25.44 2.74 -8.93
C PHE A 785 25.00 1.60 -9.86
N ILE A 786 24.65 0.45 -9.31
CA ILE A 786 24.16 -0.73 -10.07
C ILE A 786 22.84 -0.39 -10.77
N ALA A 787 21.92 0.31 -10.09
CA ALA A 787 20.65 0.69 -10.68
C ALA A 787 20.84 1.59 -11.92
N TRP A 788 21.78 2.52 -11.86
CA TRP A 788 22.14 3.38 -13.00
C TRP A 788 22.71 2.60 -14.16
N ILE A 789 23.64 1.69 -13.91
CA ILE A 789 24.25 0.84 -14.96
C ILE A 789 23.19 -0.06 -15.60
N CYS A 790 22.37 -0.75 -14.82
CA CYS A 790 21.32 -1.60 -15.34
C CYS A 790 20.33 -0.81 -16.21
N ALA A 791 19.88 0.35 -15.74
CA ALA A 791 18.98 1.22 -16.51
C ALA A 791 19.64 1.68 -17.83
N ALA A 792 20.93 2.05 -17.81
CA ALA A 792 21.67 2.44 -19.02
C ALA A 792 21.79 1.29 -20.02
N ILE A 793 22.10 0.08 -19.55
CA ILE A 793 22.21 -1.12 -20.41
C ILE A 793 20.85 -1.44 -21.04
N VAL A 794 19.78 -1.53 -20.22
CA VAL A 794 18.43 -1.87 -20.72
C VAL A 794 17.97 -0.83 -21.76
N LEU A 795 18.13 0.46 -21.45
CA LEU A 795 17.77 1.53 -22.38
C LEU A 795 18.63 1.48 -23.66
N GLY A 796 19.94 1.26 -23.51
CA GLY A 796 20.87 1.13 -24.64
C GLY A 796 20.52 -0.02 -25.58
N VAL A 797 20.21 -1.21 -25.03
CA VAL A 797 19.77 -2.38 -25.81
C VAL A 797 18.46 -2.10 -26.53
N ALA A 798 17.47 -1.54 -25.84
CA ALA A 798 16.18 -1.20 -26.46
C ALA A 798 16.32 -0.18 -27.58
N MET A 799 17.16 0.84 -27.41
CA MET A 799 17.43 1.84 -28.44
C MET A 799 18.22 1.27 -29.60
N MET A 800 19.14 0.35 -29.36
CA MET A 800 19.85 -0.37 -30.42
C MET A 800 18.88 -1.18 -31.29
N ILE A 801 17.96 -1.92 -30.68
CA ILE A 801 16.91 -2.68 -31.37
C ILE A 801 16.02 -1.73 -32.19
N ALA A 802 15.56 -0.62 -31.60
CA ALA A 802 14.69 0.36 -32.25
C ALA A 802 15.37 1.04 -33.45
N SER A 803 16.69 1.28 -33.39
CA SER A 803 17.46 1.92 -34.46
C SER A 803 17.90 0.98 -35.58
N TRP A 804 17.92 -0.34 -35.34
CA TRP A 804 18.40 -1.33 -36.30
C TRP A 804 17.68 -1.31 -37.63
N LEU A 805 16.35 -1.29 -37.63
CA LEU A 805 15.53 -1.33 -38.84
C LEU A 805 15.69 -0.06 -39.70
N PRO A 806 15.62 1.18 -39.16
CA PRO A 806 15.94 2.41 -39.88
C PRO A 806 17.37 2.44 -40.44
N ALA A 807 18.36 2.06 -39.62
CA ALA A 807 19.75 2.02 -40.04
C ALA A 807 19.99 1.03 -41.20
N ARG A 808 19.38 -0.15 -41.16
CA ARG A 808 19.46 -1.13 -42.23
C ARG A 808 18.78 -0.63 -43.52
N ARG A 809 17.67 0.12 -43.41
CA ARG A 809 17.01 0.76 -44.57
C ARG A 809 17.89 1.82 -45.18
N ALA A 810 18.56 2.66 -44.38
CA ALA A 810 19.50 3.66 -44.82
C ALA A 810 20.67 3.03 -45.61
N ALA A 811 21.20 1.88 -45.16
CA ALA A 811 22.31 1.18 -45.75
C ALA A 811 21.98 0.45 -47.06
N ARG A 812 20.68 0.24 -47.36
CA ARG A 812 20.20 -0.45 -48.58
C ARG A 812 19.62 0.50 -49.62
N VAL A 813 19.87 1.78 -49.54
CA VAL A 813 19.42 2.77 -50.56
C VAL A 813 20.22 2.55 -51.83
N ASP A 814 19.50 2.21 -52.95
CA ASP A 814 20.10 2.06 -54.24
C ASP A 814 20.54 3.42 -54.81
N PRO A 815 21.86 3.59 -55.10
CA PRO A 815 22.39 4.86 -55.58
C PRO A 815 21.73 5.32 -56.88
N VAL A 816 21.35 4.39 -57.75
CA VAL A 816 20.75 4.70 -59.08
C VAL A 816 19.31 5.24 -58.88
N VAL A 817 18.55 4.63 -57.99
CA VAL A 817 17.18 5.07 -57.66
C VAL A 817 17.23 6.44 -56.93
N ALA A 818 18.16 6.63 -55.99
CA ALA A 818 18.32 7.86 -55.24
C ALA A 818 18.75 9.09 -56.10
N LEU A 819 19.46 8.86 -57.21
CA LEU A 819 19.87 9.87 -58.19
C LEU A 819 18.82 10.15 -59.27
N ARG A 820 17.89 9.20 -59.52
CA ARG A 820 16.78 9.33 -60.50
C ARG A 820 15.51 9.87 -59.95
N ALA A 821 15.36 9.97 -58.60
CA ALA A 821 14.17 10.53 -57.98
C ALA A 821 14.19 12.09 -58.15
N GLU A 822 13.74 12.57 -59.29
CA GLU A 822 13.38 13.97 -59.58
C GLU A 822 12.01 14.30 -59.03
#